data_c81afd4044158da2500d59cb9daf5976
#
_entry.id   c81afd4044158da2500d59cb9daf5976
#
_cell.length_a   1.000
_cell.length_b   1.000
_cell.length_c   1.000
_cell.angle_alpha   90.00
_cell.angle_beta   90.00
_cell.angle_gamma   90.00
#
_symmetry.space_group_name_H-M   'P 1'
#
loop_
_entity.id
_entity.type
_entity.pdbx_description
1 polymer ?
#
loop_
_entity_poly.entity_id
_entity_poly.type
_entity_poly.pdbx_seq_one_letter_code
_entity_poly.pdbx_strand_id
1 'polypeptide(L)'
;MEFPLIAPNPPRLSELTEGLRRIEASGVFSNNGPEVRAFEAEITERMFGGIGASLAVGNATLGLMVAMRQAAGMHPKPGTLALMPALTFAATAQAALWSGLTPLICDIEPETWAADPAQEEALLAQYGDRIGVIVPYATFGTAIDLERYAWLAKTHRVGVVIDAAASLGTLDIDGRGFGTGAPFTIVYSMHATKTFSVAEGGLIHSGDRGLIDQLRAMINFGFESGRSATLPGINAKLPEVIALMARAKLAGIDAVYDHRAAIDRAYRAALSDYGPIFTMQRQQGRRQATQFMPVLLPAGLASHRAAIVAALGDDGVGIGQYFSPHIGEQPLFRDIAMVEPTPVADDIGGRMLSLPITDAMTPADAPVIAARLVEAIERVARGAAQALGDVRKEHGGMHGELATVVIGGGPAGTAMLTSASKQNKLVPLVEAGFAIVERRTRMGSGELGHYAIRSDTTAETFLSAVKNNPHPELASLEHHPAGQLMQRYVAELGAPLTDTAPLLAVTADRLKGIVTAHGGEVLTGHDAVAVQRTPDGRWQTIVKDAAGTTRALVSRNVVVATGGYQTDAQVAAKRIAGVPLGNLAGKRLMRSDTLLRLGGVEQAHERLRGKPSPRVAIIGASTSAIAAAVLLLKNQPGFAFGAGAITLLHRQPLKPFYPTIAAAHADGFRDFDENDICPVSGFVLRLAGLRLESRELVLRMLSLGGRSPDPRVVSHRITGDEDAAARAIIAEADLVVGALGYRPRAVPLLGVDGAPLALAHHEGRPMVDRHCRILDAQDRPVPGAYGIGLSAGFVPWGKLGGEASFRGQANGLWLWQNDVGQMIVDQLLEQEVDGAAQAAA
;
A
#
# COMPACT_ATOMS: atom_id res chain seq x y z
N MET A 1 19.07 -12.24 28.77
CA MET A 1 17.88 -12.15 27.87
C MET A 1 17.05 -13.40 28.16
N GLU A 2 15.87 -13.20 28.69
CA GLU A 2 14.96 -14.27 29.12
C GLU A 2 14.36 -15.01 27.92
N PHE A 3 13.92 -14.24 26.91
CA PHE A 3 13.37 -14.75 25.67
C PHE A 3 14.24 -14.31 24.48
N PRO A 4 15.29 -15.06 24.12
CA PRO A 4 16.11 -14.70 22.96
C PRO A 4 15.34 -14.90 21.66
N LEU A 5 15.48 -13.98 20.69
CA LEU A 5 14.84 -14.10 19.38
C LEU A 5 15.22 -15.41 18.69
N ILE A 6 16.48 -15.79 18.79
CA ILE A 6 17.05 -16.98 18.17
C ILE A 6 17.76 -17.80 19.24
N ALA A 7 17.36 -19.08 19.33
CA ALA A 7 18.02 -20.09 20.15
C ALA A 7 18.23 -21.33 19.27
N PRO A 8 19.40 -21.46 18.59
CA PRO A 8 19.68 -22.59 17.73
C PRO A 8 19.63 -23.90 18.48
N ASN A 9 18.98 -24.91 17.91
CA ASN A 9 18.87 -26.25 18.50
C ASN A 9 19.15 -27.34 17.45
N PRO A 10 20.37 -27.36 16.88
CA PRO A 10 20.78 -28.45 16.02
C PRO A 10 21.05 -29.75 16.82
N PRO A 11 20.98 -30.91 16.20
CA PRO A 11 21.38 -32.16 16.84
C PRO A 11 22.83 -32.11 17.33
N ARG A 12 23.09 -32.72 18.50
CA ARG A 12 24.43 -32.73 19.09
C ARG A 12 25.27 -33.81 18.45
N LEU A 13 26.44 -33.46 17.90
CA LEU A 13 27.36 -34.40 17.25
C LEU A 13 27.84 -35.48 18.21
N SER A 14 28.00 -35.18 19.50
CA SER A 14 28.39 -36.14 20.54
C SER A 14 27.37 -37.29 20.71
N GLU A 15 26.11 -37.09 20.31
CA GLU A 15 25.03 -38.08 20.36
C GLU A 15 25.00 -38.96 19.09
N LEU A 16 25.73 -38.54 18.01
CA LEU A 16 25.72 -39.16 16.69
C LEU A 16 26.98 -40.04 16.45
N THR A 17 27.61 -40.53 17.50
CA THR A 17 28.91 -41.25 17.47
C THR A 17 28.96 -42.43 16.48
N GLU A 18 27.90 -43.24 16.43
CA GLU A 18 27.82 -44.36 15.48
C GLU A 18 27.75 -43.91 14.02
N GLY A 19 27.01 -42.85 13.73
CA GLY A 19 26.96 -42.26 12.40
C GLY A 19 28.32 -41.68 11.98
N LEU A 20 29.02 -41.00 12.89
CA LEU A 20 30.38 -40.51 12.65
C LEU A 20 31.35 -41.65 12.34
N ARG A 21 31.31 -42.76 13.10
CA ARG A 21 32.13 -43.96 12.81
C ARG A 21 31.82 -44.57 11.45
N ARG A 22 30.54 -44.55 11.01
CA ARG A 22 30.20 -45.03 9.65
C ARG A 22 30.83 -44.15 8.57
N ILE A 23 30.80 -42.82 8.75
CA ILE A 23 31.44 -41.89 7.82
C ILE A 23 32.93 -42.13 7.75
N GLU A 24 33.60 -42.24 8.89
CA GLU A 24 35.04 -42.54 8.98
C GLU A 24 35.39 -43.87 8.31
N ALA A 25 34.62 -44.91 8.58
CA ALA A 25 34.84 -46.24 8.00
C ALA A 25 34.60 -46.27 6.47
N SER A 26 33.68 -45.43 5.97
CA SER A 26 33.44 -45.35 4.53
C SER A 26 34.56 -44.61 3.77
N GLY A 27 35.31 -43.75 4.46
CA GLY A 27 36.28 -42.85 3.85
C GLY A 27 35.66 -41.76 2.97
N VAL A 28 34.34 -41.66 2.93
CA VAL A 28 33.60 -40.67 2.15
C VAL A 28 33.06 -39.57 3.06
N PHE A 29 33.66 -38.38 3.02
CA PHE A 29 33.30 -37.22 3.86
C PHE A 29 32.48 -36.19 3.12
N SER A 30 32.39 -36.31 1.79
CA SER A 30 31.71 -35.37 0.88
C SER A 30 31.37 -36.10 -0.44
N ASN A 31 30.94 -35.33 -1.47
CA ASN A 31 30.69 -35.85 -2.81
C ASN A 31 29.48 -36.80 -2.91
N ASN A 32 28.37 -36.43 -2.27
CA ASN A 32 27.13 -37.19 -2.36
C ASN A 32 27.29 -38.65 -1.86
N GLY A 33 27.86 -38.81 -0.69
CA GLY A 33 28.09 -40.10 -0.04
C GLY A 33 26.83 -40.71 0.58
N PRO A 34 27.00 -41.79 1.37
CA PRO A 34 25.85 -42.55 1.88
C PRO A 34 24.87 -41.75 2.76
N GLU A 35 25.39 -40.90 3.66
CA GLU A 35 24.49 -40.11 4.56
C GLU A 35 23.72 -39.04 3.80
N VAL A 36 24.35 -38.38 2.81
CA VAL A 36 23.67 -37.42 1.94
C VAL A 36 22.54 -38.07 1.15
N ARG A 37 22.81 -39.22 0.48
CA ARG A 37 21.79 -39.94 -0.28
C ARG A 37 20.66 -40.48 0.58
N ALA A 38 20.97 -40.97 1.77
CA ALA A 38 19.98 -41.42 2.73
C ALA A 38 19.09 -40.24 3.18
N PHE A 39 19.68 -39.10 3.51
CA PHE A 39 18.93 -37.88 3.87
C PHE A 39 18.01 -37.42 2.74
N GLU A 40 18.52 -37.36 1.51
CA GLU A 40 17.71 -36.94 0.34
C GLU A 40 16.53 -37.87 0.10
N ALA A 41 16.68 -39.17 0.26
CA ALA A 41 15.59 -40.13 0.14
C ALA A 41 14.60 -40.03 1.29
N GLU A 42 15.07 -39.99 2.55
CA GLU A 42 14.24 -39.91 3.75
C GLU A 42 13.40 -38.59 3.80
N ILE A 43 14.01 -37.44 3.43
CA ILE A 43 13.30 -36.18 3.44
C ILE A 43 12.29 -36.08 2.30
N THR A 44 12.60 -36.66 1.13
CA THR A 44 11.66 -36.74 0.00
C THR A 44 10.41 -37.54 0.40
N GLU A 45 10.63 -38.71 1.00
CA GLU A 45 9.54 -39.55 1.48
C GLU A 45 8.70 -38.84 2.56
N ARG A 46 9.36 -38.32 3.61
CA ARG A 46 8.67 -37.81 4.79
C ARG A 46 8.02 -36.47 4.59
N MET A 47 8.66 -35.54 3.86
CA MET A 47 8.14 -34.16 3.67
C MET A 47 7.29 -34.01 2.40
N PHE A 48 7.56 -34.81 1.36
CA PHE A 48 6.94 -34.66 0.04
C PHE A 48 6.20 -35.93 -0.42
N GLY A 49 6.01 -36.91 0.48
CA GLY A 49 5.26 -38.13 0.20
C GLY A 49 5.88 -39.00 -0.93
N GLY A 50 7.21 -38.97 -1.09
CA GLY A 50 7.92 -39.67 -2.15
C GLY A 50 7.76 -39.04 -3.55
N ILE A 51 7.11 -37.91 -3.69
CA ILE A 51 6.86 -37.23 -4.98
C ILE A 51 8.05 -36.35 -5.34
N GLY A 52 8.58 -36.53 -6.56
CA GLY A 52 9.73 -35.76 -7.04
C GLY A 52 11.08 -36.28 -6.54
N ALA A 53 12.02 -35.36 -6.36
CA ALA A 53 13.33 -35.61 -5.77
C ALA A 53 13.88 -34.43 -5.00
N SER A 54 14.72 -34.68 -4.02
CA SER A 54 15.41 -33.66 -3.23
C SER A 54 16.91 -33.72 -3.43
N LEU A 55 17.57 -32.56 -3.32
CA LEU A 55 19.01 -32.38 -3.46
C LEU A 55 19.54 -31.55 -2.30
N ALA A 56 20.43 -32.15 -1.51
CA ALA A 56 21.06 -31.47 -0.39
C ALA A 56 22.26 -30.62 -0.86
N VAL A 57 22.33 -29.39 -0.37
CA VAL A 57 23.32 -28.38 -0.76
C VAL A 57 23.97 -27.74 0.47
N GLY A 58 25.17 -27.19 0.30
CA GLY A 58 25.95 -26.60 1.39
C GLY A 58 25.26 -25.46 2.14
N ASN A 59 24.41 -24.66 1.48
CA ASN A 59 23.45 -23.73 2.06
C ASN A 59 22.41 -23.28 1.02
N ALA A 60 21.34 -22.64 1.47
CA ALA A 60 20.26 -22.20 0.58
C ALA A 60 20.73 -21.15 -0.45
N THR A 61 21.65 -20.25 -0.10
CA THR A 61 22.16 -19.23 -1.03
C THR A 61 22.83 -19.89 -2.25
N LEU A 62 23.67 -20.87 -2.04
CA LEU A 62 24.27 -21.67 -3.12
C LEU A 62 23.20 -22.44 -3.92
N GLY A 63 22.18 -22.96 -3.23
CA GLY A 63 21.01 -23.57 -3.86
C GLY A 63 20.26 -22.60 -4.77
N LEU A 64 19.97 -21.39 -4.31
CA LEU A 64 19.33 -20.32 -5.09
C LEU A 64 20.21 -19.94 -6.30
N MET A 65 21.53 -19.83 -6.13
CA MET A 65 22.43 -19.48 -7.23
C MET A 65 22.36 -20.50 -8.38
N VAL A 66 22.47 -21.80 -8.09
CA VAL A 66 22.43 -22.84 -9.15
C VAL A 66 21.01 -22.94 -9.76
N ALA A 67 19.97 -22.83 -8.94
CA ALA A 67 18.59 -22.87 -9.37
C ALA A 67 18.23 -21.70 -10.30
N MET A 68 18.57 -20.47 -9.91
CA MET A 68 18.34 -19.27 -10.74
C MET A 68 19.14 -19.32 -12.04
N ARG A 69 20.40 -19.79 -11.99
CA ARG A 69 21.23 -19.96 -13.19
C ARG A 69 20.61 -20.95 -14.16
N GLN A 70 20.12 -22.07 -13.65
CA GLN A 70 19.45 -23.09 -14.46
C GLN A 70 18.13 -22.55 -15.04
N ALA A 71 17.27 -21.94 -14.21
CA ALA A 71 15.96 -21.45 -14.59
C ALA A 71 16.03 -20.30 -15.62
N ALA A 72 17.03 -19.42 -15.51
CA ALA A 72 17.27 -18.33 -16.46
C ALA A 72 17.96 -18.76 -17.75
N GLY A 73 18.24 -20.05 -17.92
CA GLY A 73 18.79 -20.66 -19.15
C GLY A 73 20.31 -20.67 -19.22
N MET A 74 21.00 -21.35 -18.31
CA MET A 74 22.46 -21.67 -18.25
C MET A 74 23.43 -20.50 -18.61
N HIS A 75 23.13 -19.77 -19.68
CA HIS A 75 23.93 -18.65 -20.20
C HIS A 75 23.06 -17.40 -20.36
N PRO A 76 22.54 -16.80 -19.27
CA PRO A 76 21.71 -15.60 -19.36
C PRO A 76 22.49 -14.46 -20.03
N LYS A 77 21.81 -13.68 -20.85
CA LYS A 77 22.38 -12.49 -21.48
C LYS A 77 22.67 -11.42 -20.40
N PRO A 78 23.70 -10.58 -20.59
CA PRO A 78 23.90 -9.43 -19.73
C PRO A 78 22.63 -8.59 -19.62
N GLY A 79 22.21 -8.24 -18.37
CA GLY A 79 21.00 -7.47 -18.13
C GLY A 79 19.71 -8.32 -18.08
N THR A 80 19.79 -9.64 -18.11
CA THR A 80 18.66 -10.52 -17.78
C THR A 80 18.22 -10.29 -16.34
N LEU A 81 16.91 -10.14 -16.13
CA LEU A 81 16.29 -9.76 -14.87
C LEU A 81 15.84 -10.99 -14.07
N ALA A 82 15.96 -10.88 -12.73
CA ALA A 82 15.37 -11.80 -11.76
C ALA A 82 14.30 -11.02 -10.96
N LEU A 83 13.02 -11.30 -11.20
CA LEU A 83 11.91 -10.63 -10.54
C LEU A 83 11.70 -11.22 -9.14
N MET A 84 11.70 -10.37 -8.11
CA MET A 84 11.58 -10.79 -6.70
C MET A 84 10.91 -9.71 -5.84
N PRO A 85 10.26 -10.08 -4.71
CA PRO A 85 9.64 -9.11 -3.82
C PRO A 85 10.67 -8.32 -3.01
N ALA A 86 10.31 -7.09 -2.62
CA ALA A 86 11.14 -6.24 -1.77
C ALA A 86 11.36 -6.85 -0.38
N LEU A 87 10.32 -7.48 0.21
CA LEU A 87 10.37 -8.09 1.53
C LEU A 87 10.91 -9.53 1.45
N THR A 88 12.20 -9.66 1.23
CA THR A 88 12.95 -10.93 1.29
C THR A 88 14.30 -10.72 1.93
N PHE A 89 15.01 -11.82 2.24
CA PHE A 89 16.36 -11.74 2.77
C PHE A 89 17.38 -11.41 1.66
N ALA A 90 18.46 -10.72 2.02
CA ALA A 90 19.49 -10.31 1.07
C ALA A 90 20.07 -11.47 0.23
N ALA A 91 20.01 -12.73 0.73
CA ALA A 91 20.49 -13.90 0.02
C ALA A 91 19.81 -14.11 -1.33
N THR A 92 18.50 -13.78 -1.47
CA THR A 92 17.75 -13.92 -2.73
C THR A 92 18.34 -13.00 -3.81
N ALA A 93 18.53 -11.73 -3.51
CA ALA A 93 19.11 -10.77 -4.43
C ALA A 93 20.59 -11.00 -4.68
N GLN A 94 21.36 -11.39 -3.65
CA GLN A 94 22.76 -11.80 -3.82
C GLN A 94 22.91 -13.01 -4.74
N ALA A 95 22.05 -14.03 -4.58
CA ALA A 95 22.08 -15.21 -5.46
C ALA A 95 21.81 -14.84 -6.92
N ALA A 96 20.90 -13.90 -7.18
CA ALA A 96 20.66 -13.38 -8.52
C ALA A 96 21.90 -12.72 -9.12
N LEU A 97 22.57 -11.85 -8.35
CA LEU A 97 23.81 -11.18 -8.79
C LEU A 97 24.92 -12.19 -9.12
N TRP A 98 25.17 -13.15 -8.21
CA TRP A 98 26.17 -14.18 -8.44
C TRP A 98 25.81 -15.15 -9.58
N SER A 99 24.53 -15.24 -9.94
CA SER A 99 24.06 -15.97 -11.12
C SER A 99 24.17 -15.18 -12.42
N GLY A 100 24.66 -13.94 -12.38
CA GLY A 100 24.78 -13.04 -13.52
C GLY A 100 23.46 -12.38 -13.94
N LEU A 101 22.51 -12.26 -13.01
CA LEU A 101 21.20 -11.64 -13.20
C LEU A 101 21.14 -10.30 -12.48
N THR A 102 20.32 -9.40 -12.99
CA THR A 102 20.01 -8.13 -12.32
C THR A 102 18.71 -8.29 -11.54
N PRO A 103 18.68 -8.05 -10.21
CA PRO A 103 17.43 -8.06 -9.46
C PRO A 103 16.46 -7.00 -9.97
N LEU A 104 15.22 -7.39 -10.22
CA LEU A 104 14.06 -6.53 -10.44
C LEU A 104 13.15 -6.68 -9.23
N ILE A 105 13.01 -5.60 -8.46
CA ILE A 105 12.36 -5.65 -7.16
C ILE A 105 10.94 -5.09 -7.28
N CYS A 106 9.94 -5.90 -6.90
CA CYS A 106 8.52 -5.54 -6.86
C CYS A 106 8.00 -5.37 -5.43
N ASP A 107 6.83 -4.78 -5.29
CA ASP A 107 6.13 -4.65 -4.01
C ASP A 107 5.51 -5.98 -3.56
N ILE A 108 4.87 -5.95 -2.41
CA ILE A 108 4.25 -7.09 -1.75
C ILE A 108 2.76 -6.85 -1.49
N GLU A 109 2.02 -7.92 -1.29
CA GLU A 109 0.63 -7.88 -0.90
C GLU A 109 0.50 -7.57 0.61
N PRO A 110 -0.45 -6.70 1.02
CA PRO A 110 -0.50 -6.19 2.39
C PRO A 110 -0.99 -7.20 3.44
N GLU A 111 -1.59 -8.33 3.06
CA GLU A 111 -2.10 -9.33 3.98
C GLU A 111 -1.16 -10.52 4.16
N THR A 112 -0.65 -11.08 3.07
CA THR A 112 0.23 -12.26 3.07
C THR A 112 1.69 -11.89 3.12
N TRP A 113 2.03 -10.65 2.72
CA TRP A 113 3.39 -10.12 2.61
C TRP A 113 4.27 -10.86 1.58
N ALA A 114 3.66 -11.66 0.73
CA ALA A 114 4.29 -12.24 -0.45
C ALA A 114 4.32 -11.22 -1.61
N ALA A 115 4.99 -11.54 -2.72
CA ALA A 115 5.02 -10.69 -3.91
C ALA A 115 3.60 -10.28 -4.34
N ASP A 116 3.41 -9.01 -4.75
CA ASP A 116 2.12 -8.50 -5.25
C ASP A 116 1.83 -9.14 -6.63
N PRO A 117 0.78 -9.98 -6.75
CA PRO A 117 0.45 -10.64 -8.00
C PRO A 117 0.19 -9.68 -9.15
N ALA A 118 -0.43 -8.54 -8.90
CA ALA A 118 -0.74 -7.56 -9.93
C ALA A 118 0.52 -6.88 -10.47
N GLN A 119 1.44 -6.53 -9.57
CA GLN A 119 2.70 -5.93 -9.97
C GLN A 119 3.62 -6.95 -10.68
N GLU A 120 3.68 -8.20 -10.22
CA GLU A 120 4.43 -9.26 -10.94
C GLU A 120 3.94 -9.41 -12.38
N GLU A 121 2.62 -9.46 -12.62
CA GLU A 121 2.05 -9.58 -13.97
C GLU A 121 2.29 -8.34 -14.82
N ALA A 122 2.19 -7.14 -14.25
CA ALA A 122 2.50 -5.89 -14.93
C ALA A 122 3.97 -5.83 -15.36
N LEU A 123 4.88 -6.24 -14.48
CA LEU A 123 6.32 -6.26 -14.80
C LEU A 123 6.68 -7.33 -15.84
N LEU A 124 6.04 -8.50 -15.80
CA LEU A 124 6.18 -9.51 -16.83
C LEU A 124 5.69 -9.01 -18.18
N ALA A 125 4.60 -8.27 -18.23
CA ALA A 125 4.12 -7.64 -19.46
C ALA A 125 5.05 -6.51 -19.94
N GLN A 126 5.60 -5.72 -19.03
CA GLN A 126 6.47 -4.58 -19.34
C GLN A 126 7.85 -5.01 -19.83
N TYR A 127 8.49 -5.96 -19.15
CA TYR A 127 9.87 -6.34 -19.44
C TYR A 127 9.98 -7.60 -20.31
N GLY A 128 8.93 -8.41 -20.41
CA GLY A 128 8.85 -9.57 -21.30
C GLY A 128 10.06 -10.51 -21.18
N ASP A 129 10.67 -10.84 -22.30
CA ASP A 129 11.82 -11.76 -22.41
C ASP A 129 13.09 -11.28 -21.67
N ARG A 130 13.11 -10.06 -21.15
CA ARG A 130 14.21 -9.61 -20.28
C ARG A 130 14.16 -10.27 -18.88
N ILE A 131 12.98 -10.69 -18.42
CA ILE A 131 12.85 -11.43 -17.17
C ILE A 131 13.17 -12.90 -17.47
N GLY A 132 14.33 -13.37 -17.00
CA GLY A 132 14.75 -14.76 -17.15
C GLY A 132 14.20 -15.68 -16.08
N VAL A 133 13.91 -15.14 -14.88
CA VAL A 133 13.42 -15.92 -13.75
C VAL A 133 12.55 -15.08 -12.80
N ILE A 134 11.46 -15.66 -12.29
CA ILE A 134 10.68 -15.14 -11.17
C ILE A 134 11.13 -15.87 -9.90
N VAL A 135 11.42 -15.11 -8.85
CA VAL A 135 11.95 -15.62 -7.57
C VAL A 135 11.06 -15.15 -6.41
N PRO A 136 9.85 -15.66 -6.27
CA PRO A 136 8.99 -15.30 -5.15
C PRO A 136 9.55 -15.88 -3.85
N TYR A 137 9.32 -15.15 -2.76
CA TYR A 137 9.70 -15.57 -1.41
C TYR A 137 8.47 -16.06 -0.64
N ALA A 138 8.55 -17.26 -0.09
CA ALA A 138 7.56 -17.81 0.83
C ALA A 138 7.76 -17.18 2.22
N THR A 139 7.20 -16.00 2.40
CA THR A 139 7.52 -15.03 3.45
C THR A 139 7.31 -15.62 4.84
N PHE A 140 8.39 -15.67 5.62
CA PHE A 140 8.43 -16.18 7.00
C PHE A 140 7.93 -17.61 7.20
N GLY A 141 7.99 -18.42 6.14
CA GLY A 141 7.63 -19.84 6.22
C GLY A 141 6.18 -20.15 5.83
N THR A 142 5.42 -19.20 5.30
CA THR A 142 4.08 -19.45 4.75
C THR A 142 4.14 -20.26 3.47
N ALA A 143 3.04 -20.89 3.09
CA ALA A 143 2.82 -21.38 1.73
C ALA A 143 2.46 -20.22 0.81
N ILE A 144 2.78 -20.32 -0.49
CA ILE A 144 2.32 -19.42 -1.55
C ILE A 144 1.66 -20.24 -2.67
N ASP A 145 0.92 -19.60 -3.55
CA ASP A 145 0.19 -20.25 -4.65
C ASP A 145 1.15 -20.74 -5.74
N LEU A 146 1.56 -22.01 -5.67
CA LEU A 146 2.45 -22.63 -6.64
C LEU A 146 1.78 -22.88 -8.00
N GLU A 147 0.45 -23.02 -8.05
CA GLU A 147 -0.29 -23.19 -9.31
C GLU A 147 -0.26 -21.90 -10.13
N ARG A 148 -0.37 -20.75 -9.47
CA ARG A 148 -0.19 -19.46 -10.12
C ARG A 148 1.21 -19.34 -10.73
N TYR A 149 2.27 -19.72 -10.00
CA TYR A 149 3.63 -19.68 -10.55
C TYR A 149 3.86 -20.67 -11.69
N ALA A 150 3.23 -21.82 -11.66
CA ALA A 150 3.26 -22.75 -12.79
C ALA A 150 2.52 -22.17 -14.01
N TRP A 151 1.43 -21.47 -13.80
CA TRP A 151 0.71 -20.75 -14.86
C TRP A 151 1.57 -19.59 -15.43
N LEU A 152 2.22 -18.77 -14.59
CA LEU A 152 3.12 -17.70 -15.03
C LEU A 152 4.29 -18.25 -15.85
N ALA A 153 4.93 -19.33 -15.38
CA ALA A 153 6.03 -19.99 -16.09
C ALA A 153 5.62 -20.41 -17.51
N LYS A 154 4.45 -21.00 -17.64
CA LYS A 154 3.92 -21.45 -18.92
C LYS A 154 3.51 -20.30 -19.84
N THR A 155 2.80 -19.31 -19.27
CA THR A 155 2.23 -18.18 -20.03
C THR A 155 3.31 -17.26 -20.56
N HIS A 156 4.29 -16.92 -19.72
CA HIS A 156 5.37 -15.99 -20.08
C HIS A 156 6.65 -16.68 -20.52
N ARG A 157 6.71 -18.03 -20.50
CA ARG A 157 7.91 -18.81 -20.82
C ARG A 157 9.13 -18.39 -20.00
N VAL A 158 8.89 -18.12 -18.72
CA VAL A 158 9.90 -17.63 -17.77
C VAL A 158 10.25 -18.72 -16.75
N GLY A 159 11.50 -18.75 -16.29
CA GLY A 159 11.92 -19.65 -15.22
C GLY A 159 11.26 -19.27 -13.88
N VAL A 160 11.07 -20.25 -13.00
CA VAL A 160 10.58 -20.03 -11.63
C VAL A 160 11.48 -20.73 -10.64
N VAL A 161 11.88 -20.01 -9.58
CA VAL A 161 12.61 -20.55 -8.42
C VAL A 161 11.96 -19.99 -7.17
N ILE A 162 11.42 -20.83 -6.31
CA ILE A 162 10.82 -20.37 -5.07
C ILE A 162 11.87 -20.30 -3.98
N ASP A 163 12.09 -19.13 -3.43
CA ASP A 163 12.82 -18.99 -2.17
C ASP A 163 11.89 -19.34 -1.00
N ALA A 164 12.02 -20.54 -0.51
CA ALA A 164 11.28 -21.11 0.61
C ALA A 164 12.17 -21.32 1.84
N ALA A 165 13.19 -20.45 2.01
CA ALA A 165 14.25 -20.63 3.03
C ALA A 165 13.74 -20.86 4.45
N ALA A 166 12.51 -20.41 4.78
CA ALA A 166 11.90 -20.63 6.09
C ALA A 166 10.75 -21.66 6.08
N SER A 167 10.44 -22.28 4.92
CA SER A 167 9.20 -23.05 4.74
C SER A 167 9.38 -24.57 4.78
N LEU A 168 10.56 -25.10 5.10
CA LEU A 168 10.73 -26.55 5.21
C LEU A 168 9.87 -27.10 6.37
N GLY A 169 8.89 -27.95 6.04
CA GLY A 169 7.89 -28.50 6.97
C GLY A 169 6.56 -27.72 7.00
N THR A 170 6.43 -26.66 6.22
CA THR A 170 5.13 -26.03 5.96
C THR A 170 4.23 -26.98 5.20
N LEU A 171 2.94 -27.04 5.58
CA LEU A 171 1.91 -27.79 4.88
C LEU A 171 1.02 -26.83 4.08
N ASP A 172 0.80 -27.13 2.81
CA ASP A 172 -0.10 -26.41 1.94
C ASP A 172 -1.60 -26.53 2.38
N ILE A 173 -2.51 -25.95 1.62
CA ILE A 173 -3.94 -25.96 1.93
C ILE A 173 -4.51 -27.41 1.89
N ASP A 174 -3.93 -28.32 1.13
CA ASP A 174 -4.33 -29.70 1.06
C ASP A 174 -3.70 -30.56 2.16
N GLY A 175 -2.74 -29.98 2.92
CA GLY A 175 -1.99 -30.66 3.97
C GLY A 175 -0.78 -31.46 3.47
N ARG A 176 -0.35 -31.22 2.23
CA ARG A 176 0.90 -31.79 1.68
C ARG A 176 2.07 -30.88 2.04
N GLY A 177 3.28 -31.43 2.06
CA GLY A 177 4.48 -30.59 2.22
C GLY A 177 4.56 -29.54 1.12
N PHE A 178 4.77 -28.28 1.52
CA PHE A 178 4.86 -27.17 0.59
C PHE A 178 5.94 -27.41 -0.46
N GLY A 179 5.60 -27.36 -1.72
CA GLY A 179 6.47 -27.68 -2.85
C GLY A 179 6.26 -29.08 -3.44
N THR A 180 5.46 -29.95 -2.82
CA THR A 180 5.19 -31.30 -3.35
C THR A 180 4.62 -31.25 -4.77
N GLY A 181 5.32 -31.86 -5.72
CA GLY A 181 4.90 -31.97 -7.10
C GLY A 181 5.09 -30.70 -7.95
N ALA A 182 5.69 -29.65 -7.40
CA ALA A 182 6.02 -28.43 -8.15
C ALA A 182 6.96 -28.74 -9.33
N PRO A 183 6.66 -28.28 -10.56
CA PRO A 183 7.48 -28.59 -11.74
C PRO A 183 8.76 -27.74 -11.84
N PHE A 184 9.01 -26.88 -10.90
CA PHE A 184 10.16 -25.97 -10.79
C PHE A 184 10.87 -26.15 -9.45
N THR A 185 11.94 -25.40 -9.25
CA THR A 185 12.82 -25.53 -8.09
C THR A 185 12.27 -24.80 -6.88
N ILE A 186 12.20 -25.47 -5.73
CA ILE A 186 11.91 -24.89 -4.41
C ILE A 186 13.17 -25.03 -3.54
N VAL A 187 13.66 -23.93 -2.96
CA VAL A 187 14.90 -23.89 -2.18
C VAL A 187 14.62 -23.58 -0.72
N TYR A 188 15.03 -24.48 0.17
CA TYR A 188 14.89 -24.39 1.61
C TYR A 188 16.22 -24.20 2.31
N SER A 189 16.24 -23.51 3.44
CA SER A 189 17.40 -23.38 4.31
C SER A 189 17.32 -24.32 5.52
N MET A 190 18.44 -24.92 5.86
CA MET A 190 18.64 -25.72 7.07
C MET A 190 19.65 -25.05 8.02
N HIS A 191 19.91 -23.73 7.83
CA HIS A 191 20.79 -22.96 8.70
C HIS A 191 20.35 -23.06 10.17
N ALA A 192 21.27 -22.95 11.10
CA ALA A 192 21.07 -23.13 12.55
C ALA A 192 19.91 -22.26 13.13
N THR A 193 19.55 -21.14 12.50
CA THR A 193 18.46 -20.26 12.93
C THR A 193 17.08 -20.70 12.44
N LYS A 194 16.98 -21.66 11.53
CA LYS A 194 15.72 -22.14 10.96
C LYS A 194 15.05 -23.19 11.86
N THR A 195 13.76 -23.41 11.63
CA THR A 195 12.99 -24.43 12.38
C THR A 195 13.55 -25.83 12.13
N PHE A 196 13.86 -26.17 10.88
CA PHE A 196 14.68 -27.34 10.55
C PHE A 196 16.15 -26.93 10.60
N SER A 197 16.74 -26.94 11.80
CA SER A 197 18.08 -26.42 12.02
C SER A 197 19.15 -27.57 12.07
N VAL A 198 20.18 -27.38 11.27
CA VAL A 198 21.47 -28.06 11.43
C VAL A 198 22.56 -27.01 11.72
N ALA A 199 23.77 -27.13 11.27
CA ALA A 199 24.77 -26.04 11.37
C ALA A 199 24.61 -25.08 10.18
N GLU A 200 24.97 -25.54 8.99
CA GLU A 200 24.78 -24.95 7.69
C GLU A 200 24.19 -26.00 6.76
N GLY A 201 23.31 -25.62 5.87
CA GLY A 201 22.73 -26.53 4.89
C GLY A 201 21.58 -25.89 4.11
N GLY A 202 21.26 -26.51 3.00
CA GLY A 202 20.10 -26.21 2.18
C GLY A 202 19.53 -27.46 1.53
N LEU A 203 18.30 -27.36 1.08
CA LEU A 203 17.62 -28.41 0.35
C LEU A 203 16.97 -27.80 -0.89
N ILE A 204 17.13 -28.42 -2.03
CA ILE A 204 16.39 -28.13 -3.25
C ILE A 204 15.42 -29.27 -3.46
N HIS A 205 14.15 -28.95 -3.77
CA HIS A 205 13.14 -29.95 -4.13
C HIS A 205 12.45 -29.58 -5.45
N SER A 206 12.08 -30.57 -6.24
CA SER A 206 11.21 -30.43 -7.41
C SER A 206 10.46 -31.72 -7.67
N GLY A 207 9.25 -31.59 -8.23
CA GLY A 207 8.51 -32.72 -8.82
C GLY A 207 9.20 -33.28 -10.07
N ASP A 208 10.03 -32.48 -10.74
CA ASP A 208 10.82 -32.87 -11.91
C ASP A 208 12.18 -33.48 -11.49
N ARG A 209 12.32 -34.81 -11.56
CA ARG A 209 13.56 -35.53 -11.24
C ARG A 209 14.69 -35.16 -12.19
N GLY A 210 14.42 -34.95 -13.47
CA GLY A 210 15.43 -34.55 -14.45
C GLY A 210 16.06 -33.21 -14.13
N LEU A 211 15.26 -32.25 -13.65
CA LEU A 211 15.74 -30.97 -13.16
C LEU A 211 16.67 -31.14 -11.95
N ILE A 212 16.32 -32.01 -11.00
CA ILE A 212 17.16 -32.30 -9.83
C ILE A 212 18.48 -32.96 -10.24
N ASP A 213 18.49 -33.89 -11.24
CA ASP A 213 19.73 -34.52 -11.73
C ASP A 213 20.65 -33.49 -12.40
N GLN A 214 20.08 -32.54 -13.16
CA GLN A 214 20.84 -31.45 -13.76
C GLN A 214 21.47 -30.54 -12.68
N LEU A 215 20.69 -30.16 -11.66
CA LEU A 215 21.20 -29.36 -10.54
C LEU A 215 22.25 -30.09 -9.74
N ARG A 216 22.13 -31.42 -9.60
CA ARG A 216 23.14 -32.28 -8.97
C ARG A 216 24.49 -32.19 -9.69
N ALA A 217 24.50 -32.17 -11.02
CA ALA A 217 25.71 -31.94 -11.79
C ALA A 217 26.28 -30.53 -11.53
N MET A 218 25.38 -29.49 -11.52
CA MET A 218 25.78 -28.10 -11.30
C MET A 218 26.40 -27.87 -9.92
N ILE A 219 25.92 -28.50 -8.84
CA ILE A 219 26.52 -28.37 -7.50
C ILE A 219 27.84 -29.11 -7.39
N ASN A 220 28.22 -29.90 -8.40
CA ASN A 220 29.48 -30.65 -8.47
C ASN A 220 30.28 -30.21 -9.70
N PHE A 221 30.60 -28.94 -9.81
CA PHE A 221 31.39 -28.33 -10.89
C PHE A 221 30.85 -28.52 -12.32
N GLY A 222 29.59 -28.88 -12.50
CA GLY A 222 28.96 -29.12 -13.80
C GLY A 222 29.35 -30.49 -14.40
N PHE A 223 29.73 -31.46 -13.58
CA PHE A 223 30.12 -32.80 -14.01
C PHE A 223 28.90 -33.71 -14.17
N GLU A 224 28.48 -34.00 -15.40
CA GLU A 224 27.42 -34.98 -15.69
C GLU A 224 27.95 -36.40 -15.75
N SER A 225 29.07 -36.60 -16.43
CA SER A 225 29.75 -37.89 -16.50
C SER A 225 31.26 -37.68 -16.48
N GLY A 226 31.96 -38.45 -15.66
CA GLY A 226 33.41 -38.30 -15.54
C GLY A 226 33.81 -37.00 -14.80
N ARG A 227 34.99 -36.47 -15.09
CA ARG A 227 35.58 -35.25 -14.49
C ARG A 227 35.70 -34.11 -15.52
N SER A 228 34.71 -34.00 -16.40
CA SER A 228 34.66 -32.94 -17.41
C SER A 228 33.41 -32.06 -17.17
N ALA A 229 33.59 -30.77 -17.06
CA ALA A 229 32.48 -29.81 -16.90
C ALA A 229 31.77 -29.65 -18.24
N THR A 230 30.49 -29.98 -18.26
CA THR A 230 29.55 -29.81 -19.40
C THR A 230 28.51 -28.74 -19.13
N LEU A 231 28.31 -28.41 -17.85
CA LEU A 231 27.40 -27.39 -17.38
C LEU A 231 28.14 -26.34 -16.54
N PRO A 232 27.61 -25.09 -16.47
CA PRO A 232 28.05 -24.13 -15.45
C PRO A 232 27.82 -24.72 -14.06
N GLY A 233 28.85 -24.76 -13.23
CA GLY A 233 28.74 -25.37 -11.92
C GLY A 233 29.66 -24.78 -10.87
N ILE A 234 29.32 -25.06 -9.61
CA ILE A 234 30.06 -24.64 -8.43
C ILE A 234 30.24 -25.85 -7.49
N ASN A 235 31.08 -25.71 -6.47
CA ASN A 235 31.10 -26.68 -5.37
C ASN A 235 30.09 -26.26 -4.29
N ALA A 236 28.90 -26.83 -4.35
CA ALA A 236 27.82 -26.56 -3.40
C ALA A 236 27.33 -27.83 -2.68
N LYS A 237 28.16 -28.89 -2.67
CA LYS A 237 27.81 -30.19 -2.05
C LYS A 237 27.68 -30.06 -0.53
N LEU A 238 26.72 -30.78 0.06
CA LEU A 238 26.60 -30.94 1.50
C LEU A 238 27.63 -31.95 2.03
N PRO A 239 28.39 -31.67 3.11
CA PRO A 239 29.23 -32.65 3.79
C PRO A 239 28.42 -33.77 4.46
N GLU A 240 28.98 -35.00 4.51
CA GLU A 240 28.32 -36.17 5.12
C GLU A 240 27.96 -35.95 6.61
N VAL A 241 28.83 -35.28 7.37
CA VAL A 241 28.56 -34.99 8.78
C VAL A 241 27.33 -34.08 8.97
N ILE A 242 27.09 -33.16 8.06
CA ILE A 242 25.90 -32.30 8.11
C ILE A 242 24.65 -33.07 7.67
N ALA A 243 24.78 -33.96 6.68
CA ALA A 243 23.70 -34.86 6.30
C ALA A 243 23.28 -35.80 7.45
N LEU A 244 24.25 -36.32 8.20
CA LEU A 244 24.00 -37.11 9.41
C LEU A 244 23.21 -36.31 10.46
N MET A 245 23.58 -35.04 10.70
CA MET A 245 22.80 -34.14 11.57
C MET A 245 21.39 -33.91 11.03
N ALA A 246 21.24 -33.70 9.72
CA ALA A 246 19.95 -33.48 9.09
C ALA A 246 19.01 -34.69 9.22
N ARG A 247 19.53 -35.91 9.08
CA ARG A 247 18.79 -37.15 9.34
C ARG A 247 18.32 -37.25 10.79
N ALA A 248 19.23 -36.96 11.75
CA ALA A 248 18.86 -36.93 13.17
C ALA A 248 17.79 -35.88 13.48
N LYS A 249 17.89 -34.68 12.89
CA LYS A 249 16.87 -33.66 13.03
C LYS A 249 15.52 -34.10 12.42
N LEU A 250 15.55 -34.71 11.23
CA LEU A 250 14.35 -35.21 10.55
C LEU A 250 13.58 -36.22 11.39
N ALA A 251 14.29 -37.10 12.15
CA ALA A 251 13.64 -38.09 12.99
C ALA A 251 12.66 -37.50 14.03
N GLY A 252 12.98 -36.37 14.62
CA GLY A 252 12.17 -35.70 15.66
C GLY A 252 11.44 -34.43 15.24
N ILE A 253 11.44 -34.09 13.97
CA ILE A 253 11.07 -32.72 13.53
C ILE A 253 9.55 -32.39 13.70
N ASP A 254 8.65 -33.37 13.60
CA ASP A 254 7.21 -33.14 13.70
C ASP A 254 6.83 -32.56 15.07
N ALA A 255 7.45 -33.07 16.13
CA ALA A 255 7.24 -32.55 17.49
C ALA A 255 7.69 -31.08 17.61
N VAL A 256 8.74 -30.67 16.90
CA VAL A 256 9.21 -29.28 16.86
C VAL A 256 8.21 -28.39 16.13
N TYR A 257 7.69 -28.85 14.98
CA TYR A 257 6.69 -28.07 14.23
C TYR A 257 5.39 -27.89 15.04
N ASP A 258 4.89 -28.95 15.65
CA ASP A 258 3.66 -28.92 16.46
C ASP A 258 3.82 -28.03 17.70
N HIS A 259 4.98 -28.09 18.35
CA HIS A 259 5.34 -27.26 19.49
C HIS A 259 5.36 -25.77 19.10
N ARG A 260 6.09 -25.40 18.05
CA ARG A 260 6.16 -24.01 17.57
C ARG A 260 4.83 -23.50 17.04
N ALA A 261 4.04 -24.34 16.39
CA ALA A 261 2.69 -23.99 15.98
C ALA A 261 1.74 -23.72 17.17
N ALA A 262 1.94 -24.40 18.30
CA ALA A 262 1.18 -24.10 19.53
C ALA A 262 1.56 -22.74 20.11
N ILE A 263 2.84 -22.36 20.07
CA ILE A 263 3.32 -21.02 20.50
C ILE A 263 2.77 -19.94 19.55
N ASP A 264 2.80 -20.13 18.24
CA ASP A 264 2.22 -19.20 17.25
C ASP A 264 0.73 -18.96 17.52
N ARG A 265 -0.06 -20.03 17.75
CA ARG A 265 -1.48 -19.89 18.10
C ARG A 265 -1.70 -19.12 19.40
N ALA A 266 -0.86 -19.33 20.40
CA ALA A 266 -0.93 -18.60 21.65
C ALA A 266 -0.63 -17.10 21.47
N TYR A 267 0.36 -16.75 20.66
CA TYR A 267 0.62 -15.36 20.28
C TYR A 267 -0.56 -14.71 19.57
N ARG A 268 -1.13 -15.39 18.55
CA ARG A 268 -2.27 -14.86 17.80
C ARG A 268 -3.48 -14.62 18.69
N ALA A 269 -3.76 -15.53 19.61
CA ALA A 269 -4.82 -15.35 20.60
C ALA A 269 -4.53 -14.15 21.51
N ALA A 270 -3.35 -14.10 22.15
CA ALA A 270 -2.98 -13.04 23.07
C ALA A 270 -2.93 -11.65 22.42
N LEU A 271 -2.40 -11.53 21.20
CA LEU A 271 -2.35 -10.26 20.47
C LEU A 271 -3.75 -9.82 20.01
N SER A 272 -4.64 -10.76 19.67
CA SER A 272 -6.03 -10.47 19.31
C SER A 272 -6.85 -9.91 20.48
N ASP A 273 -6.53 -10.27 21.73
CA ASP A 273 -7.20 -9.77 22.95
C ASP A 273 -7.00 -8.24 23.11
N TYR A 274 -5.95 -7.66 22.53
CA TYR A 274 -5.71 -6.22 22.49
C TYR A 274 -6.45 -5.52 21.33
N GLY A 275 -7.36 -6.22 20.63
CA GLY A 275 -8.14 -5.68 19.52
C GLY A 275 -7.32 -5.48 18.23
N PRO A 276 -7.80 -4.63 17.30
CA PRO A 276 -7.17 -4.47 15.98
C PRO A 276 -5.91 -3.59 15.99
N ILE A 277 -5.23 -3.51 17.15
CA ILE A 277 -4.00 -2.70 17.30
C ILE A 277 -2.86 -3.29 16.50
N PHE A 278 -2.74 -4.62 16.50
CA PHE A 278 -1.68 -5.34 15.81
C PHE A 278 -2.17 -5.95 14.50
N THR A 279 -1.35 -5.84 13.46
CA THR A 279 -1.57 -6.58 12.20
C THR A 279 -0.62 -7.77 12.16
N MET A 280 -1.18 -8.95 11.96
CA MET A 280 -0.43 -10.21 11.84
C MET A 280 -0.52 -10.72 10.40
N GLN A 281 0.55 -11.34 9.91
CA GLN A 281 0.58 -11.98 8.60
C GLN A 281 -0.58 -12.98 8.46
N ARG A 282 -1.33 -12.89 7.36
CA ARG A 282 -2.32 -13.91 6.98
C ARG A 282 -1.58 -15.15 6.49
N GLN A 283 -1.65 -16.22 7.28
CA GLN A 283 -1.06 -17.50 6.93
C GLN A 283 -1.83 -18.16 5.78
N GLN A 284 -1.07 -18.78 4.89
CA GLN A 284 -1.60 -19.64 3.83
C GLN A 284 -1.12 -21.09 4.08
N GLY A 285 -2.02 -22.05 3.93
CA GLY A 285 -1.76 -23.46 4.25
C GLY A 285 -2.31 -23.89 5.61
N ARG A 286 -2.13 -25.18 5.92
CA ARG A 286 -2.62 -25.81 7.16
C ARG A 286 -1.66 -25.66 8.34
N ARG A 287 -0.36 -25.60 8.09
CA ARG A 287 0.68 -25.43 9.12
C ARG A 287 1.85 -24.66 8.51
N GLN A 288 2.31 -23.66 9.20
CA GLN A 288 3.52 -22.92 8.85
C GLN A 288 4.72 -23.45 9.62
N ALA A 289 5.89 -23.54 9.00
CA ALA A 289 7.17 -23.81 9.67
C ALA A 289 7.64 -22.53 10.37
N THR A 290 7.07 -22.24 11.53
CA THR A 290 7.20 -20.96 12.23
C THR A 290 8.60 -20.78 12.80
N GLN A 291 9.31 -19.74 12.36
CA GLN A 291 10.63 -19.35 12.86
C GLN A 291 10.54 -18.31 13.98
N PHE A 292 9.67 -17.34 13.85
CA PHE A 292 9.33 -16.29 14.80
C PHE A 292 7.90 -15.80 14.53
N MET A 293 7.32 -14.98 15.43
CA MET A 293 6.01 -14.38 15.24
C MET A 293 6.16 -12.98 14.65
N PRO A 294 5.86 -12.77 13.35
CA PRO A 294 5.91 -11.45 12.76
C PRO A 294 4.62 -10.67 13.09
N VAL A 295 4.78 -9.44 13.56
CA VAL A 295 3.68 -8.54 13.91
C VAL A 295 4.00 -7.11 13.50
N LEU A 296 3.01 -6.36 13.05
CA LEU A 296 3.17 -4.95 12.73
C LEU A 296 2.66 -4.06 13.86
N LEU A 297 3.49 -3.11 14.24
CA LEU A 297 3.04 -2.00 15.08
C LEU A 297 1.96 -1.17 14.36
N PRO A 298 1.06 -0.51 15.10
CA PRO A 298 0.19 0.52 14.52
C PRO A 298 0.99 1.54 13.71
N ALA A 299 0.43 2.03 12.61
CA ALA A 299 1.12 2.97 11.73
C ALA A 299 1.61 4.23 12.47
N GLY A 300 0.86 4.71 13.47
CA GLY A 300 1.25 5.85 14.30
C GLY A 300 2.46 5.58 15.23
N LEU A 301 2.87 4.32 15.38
CA LEU A 301 4.01 3.93 16.22
C LEU A 301 5.25 3.52 15.42
N ALA A 302 5.19 3.57 14.08
CA ALA A 302 6.31 3.19 13.21
C ALA A 302 7.64 3.81 13.63
N SER A 303 7.62 5.06 13.94
CA SER A 303 8.78 5.87 14.33
C SER A 303 9.24 5.68 15.77
N HIS A 304 8.41 5.07 16.61
CA HIS A 304 8.77 4.66 17.97
C HIS A 304 9.32 3.23 18.00
N ARG A 305 9.37 2.53 16.86
CA ARG A 305 9.81 1.14 16.78
C ARG A 305 11.16 0.90 17.46
N ALA A 306 12.15 1.75 17.19
CA ALA A 306 13.47 1.60 17.79
C ALA A 306 13.43 1.70 19.32
N ALA A 307 12.66 2.64 19.88
CA ALA A 307 12.48 2.79 21.30
C ALA A 307 11.69 1.62 21.91
N ILE A 308 10.67 1.11 21.22
CA ILE A 308 9.90 -0.06 21.66
C ILE A 308 10.79 -1.31 21.67
N VAL A 309 11.63 -1.50 20.64
CA VAL A 309 12.59 -2.61 20.57
C VAL A 309 13.61 -2.54 21.70
N ALA A 310 14.14 -1.34 22.00
CA ALA A 310 15.04 -1.14 23.12
C ALA A 310 14.37 -1.46 24.46
N ALA A 311 13.15 -0.94 24.69
CA ALA A 311 12.39 -1.21 25.91
C ALA A 311 12.09 -2.69 26.12
N LEU A 312 11.77 -3.43 25.06
CA LEU A 312 11.59 -4.88 25.10
C LEU A 312 12.91 -5.62 25.39
N GLY A 313 14.02 -5.14 24.83
CA GLY A 313 15.35 -5.64 25.13
C GLY A 313 15.71 -5.50 26.62
N ASP A 314 15.39 -4.36 27.22
CA ASP A 314 15.56 -4.10 28.66
C ASP A 314 14.68 -5.04 29.50
N ASP A 315 13.47 -5.39 29.03
CA ASP A 315 12.56 -6.36 29.62
C ASP A 315 12.95 -7.83 29.34
N GLY A 316 14.11 -8.06 28.75
CA GLY A 316 14.66 -9.40 28.48
C GLY A 316 14.07 -10.10 27.26
N VAL A 317 13.34 -9.41 26.36
CA VAL A 317 12.77 -9.96 25.12
C VAL A 317 13.59 -9.55 23.93
N GLY A 318 14.15 -10.54 23.22
CA GLY A 318 14.88 -10.35 21.98
C GLY A 318 13.94 -10.14 20.80
N ILE A 319 14.08 -9.02 20.09
CA ILE A 319 13.23 -8.65 18.96
C ILE A 319 14.05 -8.55 17.68
N GLY A 320 13.53 -9.15 16.59
CA GLY A 320 14.01 -8.93 15.23
C GLY A 320 13.24 -7.88 14.48
N GLN A 321 13.84 -7.40 13.39
CA GLN A 321 13.23 -6.45 12.46
C GLN A 321 13.39 -6.99 11.02
N TYR A 322 12.97 -8.23 10.79
CA TYR A 322 13.06 -8.89 9.47
C TYR A 322 11.84 -8.53 8.59
N PHE A 323 12.01 -7.85 7.46
CA PHE A 323 13.26 -7.35 6.88
C PHE A 323 13.20 -5.82 6.82
N SER A 324 14.01 -5.19 7.62
CA SER A 324 14.11 -3.73 7.64
C SER A 324 15.59 -3.33 7.82
N PRO A 325 16.17 -2.58 6.87
CA PRO A 325 15.56 -2.16 5.60
C PRO A 325 15.28 -3.34 4.66
N HIS A 326 14.22 -3.27 3.86
CA HIS A 326 13.96 -4.27 2.83
C HIS A 326 14.99 -4.15 1.69
N ILE A 327 15.07 -5.17 0.79
CA ILE A 327 16.20 -5.22 -0.16
C ILE A 327 16.30 -4.00 -1.08
N GLY A 328 15.18 -3.39 -1.49
CA GLY A 328 15.17 -2.17 -2.33
C GLY A 328 15.75 -0.92 -1.64
N GLU A 329 15.78 -0.90 -0.30
CA GLU A 329 16.35 0.20 0.49
C GLU A 329 17.83 -0.01 0.83
N GLN A 330 18.35 -1.24 0.72
CA GLN A 330 19.74 -1.54 1.08
C GLN A 330 20.71 -0.89 0.08
N PRO A 331 21.81 -0.25 0.55
CA PRO A 331 22.70 0.55 -0.31
C PRO A 331 23.15 -0.17 -1.58
N LEU A 332 23.62 -1.43 -1.46
CA LEU A 332 24.07 -2.19 -2.60
C LEU A 332 22.98 -2.34 -3.69
N PHE A 333 21.78 -2.78 -3.28
CA PHE A 333 20.72 -3.10 -4.25
C PHE A 333 20.08 -1.84 -4.83
N ARG A 334 20.02 -0.76 -4.07
CA ARG A 334 19.58 0.55 -4.56
C ARG A 334 20.43 1.07 -5.73
N ASP A 335 21.73 0.72 -5.76
CA ASP A 335 22.65 1.17 -6.79
C ASP A 335 22.67 0.26 -8.03
N ILE A 336 22.37 -1.04 -7.88
CA ILE A 336 22.56 -2.03 -8.94
C ILE A 336 21.31 -2.81 -9.34
N ALA A 337 20.25 -2.79 -8.54
CA ALA A 337 18.98 -3.41 -8.86
C ALA A 337 18.04 -2.42 -9.58
N MET A 338 17.07 -2.96 -10.29
CA MET A 338 15.90 -2.19 -10.75
C MET A 338 14.84 -2.27 -9.66
N VAL A 339 14.55 -1.15 -9.01
CA VAL A 339 13.59 -1.09 -7.90
C VAL A 339 12.34 -0.36 -8.37
N GLU A 340 11.24 -1.07 -8.45
CA GLU A 340 9.92 -0.50 -8.71
C GLU A 340 9.34 0.13 -7.42
N PRO A 341 8.29 0.95 -7.49
CA PRO A 341 7.67 1.48 -6.28
C PRO A 341 7.21 0.38 -5.33
N THR A 342 7.63 0.46 -4.05
CA THR A 342 7.38 -0.56 -3.01
C THR A 342 6.63 -0.02 -1.78
N PRO A 343 5.53 0.76 -1.94
CA PRO A 343 4.89 1.44 -0.81
C PRO A 343 4.35 0.50 0.27
N VAL A 344 3.98 -0.73 -0.06
CA VAL A 344 3.51 -1.71 0.94
C VAL A 344 4.68 -2.30 1.70
N ALA A 345 5.77 -2.64 1.02
CA ALA A 345 6.98 -3.12 1.67
C ALA A 345 7.63 -2.05 2.55
N ASP A 346 7.62 -0.77 2.12
CA ASP A 346 8.09 0.38 2.89
C ASP A 346 7.30 0.51 4.22
N ASP A 347 5.96 0.48 4.14
CA ASP A 347 5.10 0.56 5.33
C ASP A 347 5.30 -0.64 6.26
N ILE A 348 5.26 -1.85 5.74
CA ILE A 348 5.43 -3.08 6.51
C ILE A 348 6.84 -3.13 7.11
N GLY A 349 7.89 -2.88 6.32
CA GLY A 349 9.27 -2.81 6.79
C GLY A 349 9.47 -1.78 7.90
N GLY A 350 8.78 -0.63 7.81
CA GLY A 350 8.80 0.43 8.84
C GLY A 350 8.20 0.04 10.18
N ARG A 351 7.26 -0.92 10.23
CA ARG A 351 6.46 -1.28 11.41
C ARG A 351 6.72 -2.70 11.93
N MET A 352 7.47 -3.52 11.19
CA MET A 352 7.69 -4.92 11.48
C MET A 352 8.47 -5.13 12.78
N LEU A 353 7.95 -6.03 13.62
CA LEU A 353 8.64 -6.71 14.71
C LEU A 353 8.57 -8.21 14.51
N SER A 354 9.66 -8.91 14.83
CA SER A 354 9.71 -10.37 14.87
C SER A 354 9.85 -10.79 16.33
N LEU A 355 8.78 -11.35 16.92
CA LEU A 355 8.78 -11.83 18.30
C LEU A 355 9.37 -13.24 18.36
N PRO A 356 10.02 -13.64 19.47
CA PRO A 356 10.71 -14.93 19.57
C PRO A 356 9.74 -16.11 19.55
N ILE A 357 10.11 -17.17 18.80
CA ILE A 357 9.59 -18.52 18.93
C ILE A 357 10.77 -19.47 18.91
N THR A 358 11.08 -20.09 20.04
CA THR A 358 12.18 -21.02 20.20
C THR A 358 11.72 -22.36 20.73
N ASP A 359 12.53 -23.41 20.55
CA ASP A 359 12.20 -24.75 21.05
C ASP A 359 12.18 -24.84 22.61
N ALA A 360 12.79 -23.86 23.28
CA ALA A 360 12.81 -23.75 24.75
C ALA A 360 11.58 -23.05 25.33
N MET A 361 10.83 -22.29 24.54
CA MET A 361 9.62 -21.59 24.96
C MET A 361 8.44 -22.56 25.07
N THR A 362 7.44 -22.15 25.87
CA THR A 362 6.14 -22.82 25.97
C THR A 362 5.03 -21.92 25.43
N PRO A 363 3.84 -22.46 25.10
CA PRO A 363 2.69 -21.63 24.74
C PRO A 363 2.29 -20.59 25.79
N ALA A 364 2.62 -20.82 27.08
CA ALA A 364 2.34 -19.87 28.16
C ALA A 364 3.23 -18.61 28.13
N ASP A 365 4.38 -18.68 27.46
CA ASP A 365 5.30 -17.54 27.35
C ASP A 365 4.80 -16.48 26.33
N ALA A 366 4.01 -16.90 25.36
CA ALA A 366 3.51 -16.00 24.33
C ALA A 366 2.61 -14.86 24.87
N PRO A 367 1.62 -15.10 25.74
CA PRO A 367 0.87 -14.02 26.41
C PRO A 367 1.74 -13.09 27.25
N VAL A 368 2.79 -13.61 27.90
CA VAL A 368 3.73 -12.82 28.70
C VAL A 368 4.48 -11.82 27.81
N ILE A 369 4.97 -12.30 26.67
CA ILE A 369 5.70 -11.45 25.71
C ILE A 369 4.75 -10.45 25.05
N ALA A 370 3.51 -10.85 24.73
CA ALA A 370 2.48 -9.95 24.20
C ALA A 370 2.16 -8.81 25.20
N ALA A 371 2.02 -9.13 26.49
CA ALA A 371 1.83 -8.13 27.55
C ALA A 371 3.03 -7.18 27.67
N ARG A 372 4.27 -7.69 27.67
CA ARG A 372 5.49 -6.87 27.67
C ARG A 372 5.57 -5.95 26.44
N LEU A 373 5.12 -6.41 25.27
CA LEU A 373 5.04 -5.57 24.08
C LEU A 373 4.08 -4.40 24.28
N VAL A 374 2.90 -4.63 24.83
CA VAL A 374 1.94 -3.55 25.11
C VAL A 374 2.46 -2.60 26.17
N GLU A 375 3.05 -3.10 27.25
CA GLU A 375 3.67 -2.28 28.30
C GLU A 375 4.83 -1.42 27.76
N ALA A 376 5.66 -1.98 26.88
CA ALA A 376 6.73 -1.23 26.20
C ALA A 376 6.17 -0.11 25.31
N ILE A 377 5.09 -0.40 24.57
CA ILE A 377 4.38 0.61 23.76
C ILE A 377 3.85 1.73 24.64
N GLU A 378 3.16 1.40 25.73
CA GLU A 378 2.63 2.41 26.66
C GLU A 378 3.72 3.22 27.36
N ARG A 379 4.82 2.58 27.76
CA ARG A 379 5.97 3.25 28.38
C ARG A 379 6.61 4.25 27.41
N VAL A 380 6.81 3.84 26.16
CA VAL A 380 7.38 4.71 25.12
C VAL A 380 6.42 5.86 24.78
N ALA A 381 5.11 5.59 24.70
CA ALA A 381 4.10 6.63 24.48
C ALA A 381 4.04 7.64 25.65
N ARG A 382 4.10 7.16 26.90
CA ARG A 382 4.20 8.04 28.08
C ARG A 382 5.49 8.83 28.11
N GLY A 383 6.63 8.21 27.81
CA GLY A 383 7.94 8.89 27.72
C GLY A 383 7.98 9.95 26.63
N ALA A 384 7.36 9.69 25.48
CA ALA A 384 7.21 10.68 24.42
C ALA A 384 6.34 11.87 24.86
N ALA A 385 5.24 11.61 25.59
CA ALA A 385 4.41 12.66 26.17
C ALA A 385 5.15 13.48 27.24
N GLN A 386 6.03 12.84 28.00
CA GLN A 386 6.83 13.48 29.05
C GLN A 386 8.02 14.27 28.46
N ALA A 387 8.69 13.74 27.43
CA ALA A 387 9.72 14.45 26.65
C ALA A 387 9.12 15.67 25.93
N LEU A 388 7.87 15.59 25.47
CA LEU A 388 7.10 16.74 24.98
C LEU A 388 6.88 17.80 26.09
N GLY A 389 6.71 17.36 27.34
CA GLY A 389 6.64 18.23 28.52
C GLY A 389 7.98 18.89 28.88
N ASP A 390 9.08 18.18 28.69
CA ASP A 390 10.44 18.66 29.03
C ASP A 390 11.03 19.52 27.89
N VAL A 391 10.77 19.21 26.61
CA VAL A 391 11.05 20.10 25.47
C VAL A 391 10.31 21.43 25.59
N ARG A 392 9.14 21.46 26.27
CA ARG A 392 8.44 22.69 26.65
C ARG A 392 9.23 23.56 27.62
N LYS A 393 10.13 22.96 28.44
CA LYS A 393 10.93 23.70 29.44
C LYS A 393 12.28 24.19 28.91
N GLU A 394 12.85 23.47 27.92
CA GLU A 394 14.22 23.76 27.45
C GLU A 394 14.28 24.61 26.16
N HIS A 395 13.22 24.66 25.34
CA HIS A 395 13.23 25.36 24.06
C HIS A 395 12.28 26.59 24.03
N GLY A 396 12.25 27.36 25.07
CA GLY A 396 11.73 28.74 25.09
C GLY A 396 12.67 29.73 24.36
N GLY A 397 13.16 29.40 23.17
CA GLY A 397 14.06 30.27 22.46
C GLY A 397 14.29 29.91 20.98
N MET A 398 13.83 30.82 20.09
CA MET A 398 14.33 31.11 18.76
C MET A 398 14.06 30.09 17.61
N HIS A 399 12.83 30.07 17.11
CA HIS A 399 12.55 30.25 15.67
C HIS A 399 11.36 31.21 15.58
N GLY A 400 11.39 32.17 14.64
CA GLY A 400 10.35 33.18 14.50
C GLY A 400 8.96 32.57 14.46
N GLU A 401 8.00 33.23 15.07
CA GLU A 401 6.59 32.85 15.11
C GLU A 401 6.05 32.70 13.69
N LEU A 402 5.50 31.52 13.34
CA LEU A 402 4.85 31.30 12.06
C LEU A 402 3.44 31.91 12.08
N ALA A 403 3.05 32.58 11.00
CA ALA A 403 1.67 32.97 10.80
C ALA A 403 0.80 31.76 10.48
N THR A 404 1.30 30.87 9.62
CA THR A 404 0.48 29.77 9.10
C THR A 404 1.28 28.48 8.91
N VAL A 405 0.70 27.36 9.34
CA VAL A 405 1.15 26.02 8.98
C VAL A 405 0.08 25.34 8.14
N VAL A 406 0.45 24.86 6.96
CA VAL A 406 -0.41 24.03 6.08
C VAL A 406 -0.05 22.57 6.23
N ILE A 407 -1.03 21.72 6.51
CA ILE A 407 -0.86 20.28 6.68
C ILE A 407 -1.43 19.55 5.46
N GLY A 408 -0.56 19.04 4.61
CA GLY A 408 -0.83 18.37 3.36
C GLY A 408 -0.41 19.19 2.14
N GLY A 409 0.61 18.74 1.45
CA GLY A 409 1.15 19.33 0.21
C GLY A 409 0.60 18.69 -1.07
N GLY A 410 -0.54 17.97 -0.99
CA GLY A 410 -1.23 17.41 -2.14
C GLY A 410 -1.95 18.47 -2.99
N PRO A 411 -2.85 18.06 -3.94
CA PRO A 411 -3.50 18.98 -4.86
C PRO A 411 -4.25 20.15 -4.20
N ALA A 412 -4.84 19.94 -3.01
CA ALA A 412 -5.57 20.98 -2.30
C ALA A 412 -4.65 22.02 -1.63
N GLY A 413 -3.58 21.55 -0.93
CA GLY A 413 -2.61 22.44 -0.30
C GLY A 413 -1.81 23.25 -1.32
N THR A 414 -1.38 22.63 -2.42
CA THR A 414 -0.70 23.35 -3.52
C THR A 414 -1.64 24.30 -4.27
N ALA A 415 -2.93 23.95 -4.38
CA ALA A 415 -3.93 24.84 -4.99
C ALA A 415 -4.10 26.15 -4.22
N MET A 416 -4.02 26.13 -2.88
CA MET A 416 -4.04 27.33 -2.06
C MET A 416 -2.83 28.25 -2.37
N LEU A 417 -1.61 27.67 -2.48
CA LEU A 417 -0.42 28.43 -2.84
C LEU A 417 -0.50 28.99 -4.28
N THR A 418 -1.05 28.20 -5.22
CA THR A 418 -1.32 28.65 -6.58
C THR A 418 -2.30 29.81 -6.59
N SER A 419 -3.36 29.72 -5.76
CA SER A 419 -4.33 30.78 -5.59
C SER A 419 -3.70 32.06 -5.04
N ALA A 420 -2.84 31.95 -4.03
CA ALA A 420 -2.08 33.08 -3.50
C ALA A 420 -1.17 33.71 -4.60
N SER A 421 -0.52 32.89 -5.42
CA SER A 421 0.31 33.36 -6.53
C SER A 421 -0.51 34.16 -7.56
N LYS A 422 -1.69 33.65 -7.94
CA LYS A 422 -2.58 34.34 -8.89
C LYS A 422 -3.02 35.74 -8.43
N GLN A 423 -3.03 35.98 -7.13
CA GLN A 423 -3.39 37.26 -6.53
C GLN A 423 -2.17 38.14 -6.18
N ASN A 424 -0.96 37.75 -6.55
CA ASN A 424 0.30 38.37 -6.08
C ASN A 424 0.45 38.36 -4.54
N LYS A 425 -0.18 37.40 -3.85
CA LYS A 425 -0.19 37.26 -2.39
C LYS A 425 0.72 36.13 -1.87
N LEU A 426 1.36 35.36 -2.78
CA LEU A 426 2.19 34.23 -2.38
C LEU A 426 3.40 34.68 -1.56
N VAL A 427 4.14 35.68 -2.05
CA VAL A 427 5.30 36.21 -1.35
C VAL A 427 4.91 36.84 -0.01
N PRO A 428 3.92 37.75 0.06
CA PRO A 428 3.42 38.27 1.36
C PRO A 428 2.98 37.18 2.34
N LEU A 429 2.30 36.13 1.86
CA LEU A 429 1.87 35.01 2.71
C LEU A 429 3.07 34.27 3.29
N VAL A 430 4.13 34.09 2.53
CA VAL A 430 5.34 33.38 2.95
C VAL A 430 6.17 34.22 3.92
N GLU A 431 6.37 35.49 3.62
CA GLU A 431 7.13 36.44 4.44
C GLU A 431 6.48 36.75 5.81
N ALA A 432 5.15 36.57 5.92
CA ALA A 432 4.44 36.63 7.19
C ALA A 432 4.80 35.46 8.16
N GLY A 433 5.53 34.46 7.70
CA GLY A 433 5.91 33.24 8.41
C GLY A 433 5.04 32.05 8.00
N PHE A 434 5.56 31.22 7.13
CA PHE A 434 4.80 30.13 6.50
C PHE A 434 5.55 28.79 6.56
N ALA A 435 4.84 27.73 6.86
CA ALA A 435 5.34 26.37 6.68
C ALA A 435 4.28 25.46 6.04
N ILE A 436 4.74 24.51 5.21
CA ILE A 436 3.89 23.43 4.69
C ILE A 436 4.51 22.08 5.01
N VAL A 437 3.69 21.16 5.51
CA VAL A 437 4.08 19.81 5.91
C VAL A 437 3.46 18.81 4.96
N GLU A 438 4.29 17.96 4.34
CA GLU A 438 3.85 16.88 3.47
C GLU A 438 4.55 15.58 3.87
N ARG A 439 3.76 14.55 4.17
CA ARG A 439 4.29 13.23 4.59
C ARG A 439 5.05 12.49 3.49
N ARG A 440 4.78 12.77 2.22
CA ARG A 440 5.52 12.21 1.09
C ARG A 440 6.79 13.00 0.83
N THR A 441 7.69 12.38 0.10
CA THR A 441 8.95 13.01 -0.32
C THR A 441 8.75 14.14 -1.34
N ARG A 442 7.58 14.19 -2.01
CA ARG A 442 7.22 15.21 -3.00
C ARG A 442 5.80 15.74 -2.77
N MET A 443 5.62 17.03 -3.08
CA MET A 443 4.34 17.71 -3.10
C MET A 443 3.66 17.62 -4.49
N GLY A 444 2.40 18.03 -4.58
CA GLY A 444 1.67 18.35 -5.81
C GLY A 444 0.61 17.35 -6.20
N SER A 445 0.95 16.23 -6.82
CA SER A 445 -0.02 15.31 -7.41
C SER A 445 -0.84 14.50 -6.39
N GLY A 446 -0.35 14.33 -5.17
CA GLY A 446 -0.99 13.45 -4.19
C GLY A 446 -1.21 12.04 -4.76
N GLU A 447 -2.46 11.55 -4.72
CA GLU A 447 -2.85 10.23 -5.26
C GLU A 447 -3.27 10.28 -6.74
N LEU A 448 -3.43 11.46 -7.35
CA LEU A 448 -4.07 11.57 -8.67
C LEU A 448 -3.38 10.76 -9.77
N GLY A 449 -2.04 10.70 -9.76
CA GLY A 449 -1.28 9.92 -10.74
C GLY A 449 -1.45 8.41 -10.68
N HIS A 450 -2.09 7.88 -9.62
CA HIS A 450 -2.29 6.46 -9.44
C HIS A 450 -3.67 5.95 -9.90
N TYR A 451 -4.50 6.81 -10.53
CA TYR A 451 -5.81 6.43 -11.01
C TYR A 451 -5.83 6.15 -12.52
N ALA A 452 -6.49 5.05 -12.91
CA ALA A 452 -6.63 4.58 -14.29
C ALA A 452 -7.78 5.25 -15.05
N ILE A 453 -8.29 6.38 -14.57
CA ILE A 453 -9.44 7.09 -15.13
C ILE A 453 -9.07 8.45 -15.68
N ARG A 454 -9.97 9.02 -16.48
CA ARG A 454 -9.88 10.43 -16.86
C ARG A 454 -10.46 11.32 -15.74
N SER A 455 -9.98 12.55 -15.70
CA SER A 455 -10.52 13.56 -14.77
C SER A 455 -11.96 13.91 -15.09
N ASP A 456 -12.73 14.28 -14.06
CA ASP A 456 -14.06 14.88 -14.16
C ASP A 456 -14.00 16.41 -14.30
N THR A 457 -12.81 16.94 -14.49
CA THR A 457 -12.54 18.35 -14.76
C THR A 457 -11.73 18.50 -16.05
N THR A 458 -11.81 19.65 -16.70
CA THR A 458 -11.16 19.91 -17.98
C THR A 458 -9.64 20.10 -17.81
N ALA A 459 -8.88 19.86 -18.86
CA ALA A 459 -7.45 20.16 -18.90
C ALA A 459 -7.14 21.64 -18.64
N GLU A 460 -8.03 22.56 -19.05
CA GLU A 460 -7.95 23.99 -18.74
C GLU A 460 -7.92 24.26 -17.23
N THR A 461 -8.61 23.46 -16.43
CA THR A 461 -8.55 23.57 -14.97
C THR A 461 -7.15 23.31 -14.42
N PHE A 462 -6.47 22.28 -14.91
CA PHE A 462 -5.08 22.01 -14.52
C PHE A 462 -4.12 23.08 -15.02
N LEU A 463 -4.31 23.55 -16.26
CA LEU A 463 -3.52 24.62 -16.84
C LEU A 463 -3.75 25.97 -16.15
N SER A 464 -4.92 26.19 -15.52
CA SER A 464 -5.23 27.47 -14.84
C SER A 464 -4.27 27.79 -13.70
N ALA A 465 -3.54 26.83 -13.18
CA ALA A 465 -2.50 27.05 -12.17
C ALA A 465 -1.31 27.86 -12.73
N VAL A 466 -1.00 27.66 -14.00
CA VAL A 466 0.21 28.17 -14.64
C VAL A 466 -0.07 29.19 -15.75
N LYS A 467 -1.18 29.02 -16.48
CA LYS A 467 -1.59 29.90 -17.56
C LYS A 467 -1.92 31.29 -17.04
N ASN A 468 -1.28 32.32 -17.57
CA ASN A 468 -1.41 33.72 -17.15
C ASN A 468 -1.14 33.92 -15.63
N ASN A 469 -0.33 33.07 -15.02
CA ASN A 469 0.08 33.27 -13.64
C ASN A 469 1.01 34.49 -13.54
N PRO A 470 0.79 35.44 -12.63
CA PRO A 470 1.65 36.62 -12.49
C PRO A 470 3.09 36.29 -12.09
N HIS A 471 3.33 35.14 -11.43
CA HIS A 471 4.68 34.73 -11.05
C HIS A 471 5.40 34.07 -12.25
N PRO A 472 6.55 34.61 -12.72
CA PRO A 472 7.21 34.15 -13.94
C PRO A 472 7.59 32.67 -13.94
N GLU A 473 8.03 32.13 -12.78
CA GLU A 473 8.41 30.72 -12.66
C GLU A 473 7.23 29.78 -12.85
N LEU A 474 6.02 30.18 -12.42
CA LEU A 474 4.81 29.38 -12.62
C LEU A 474 4.27 29.57 -14.04
N ALA A 475 4.28 30.79 -14.58
CA ALA A 475 3.88 31.07 -15.96
C ALA A 475 4.72 30.26 -16.98
N SER A 476 6.03 30.11 -16.75
CA SER A 476 6.93 29.35 -17.63
C SER A 476 6.51 27.89 -17.81
N LEU A 477 5.76 27.32 -16.84
CA LEU A 477 5.31 25.93 -16.88
C LEU A 477 4.22 25.67 -17.93
N GLU A 478 3.59 26.69 -18.49
CA GLU A 478 2.70 26.56 -19.64
C GLU A 478 3.45 25.97 -20.86
N HIS A 479 4.74 26.32 -21.01
CA HIS A 479 5.60 25.84 -22.08
C HIS A 479 6.46 24.62 -21.69
N HIS A 480 6.39 24.19 -20.44
CA HIS A 480 7.05 22.97 -19.97
C HIS A 480 6.40 21.73 -20.63
N PRO A 481 7.14 20.62 -20.88
CA PRO A 481 6.56 19.39 -21.47
C PRO A 481 5.29 18.91 -20.78
N ALA A 482 5.20 19.02 -19.45
CA ALA A 482 3.99 18.66 -18.71
C ALA A 482 2.80 19.60 -18.98
N GLY A 483 3.04 20.91 -19.19
CA GLY A 483 2.02 21.88 -19.61
C GLY A 483 1.54 21.61 -21.03
N GLN A 484 2.50 21.38 -21.96
CA GLN A 484 2.21 21.03 -23.34
C GLN A 484 1.43 19.69 -23.45
N LEU A 485 1.70 18.73 -22.57
CA LEU A 485 0.91 17.50 -22.51
C LEU A 485 -0.55 17.81 -22.16
N MET A 486 -0.81 18.67 -21.17
CA MET A 486 -2.17 19.08 -20.82
C MET A 486 -2.88 19.85 -21.92
N GLN A 487 -2.18 20.67 -22.69
CA GLN A 487 -2.74 21.39 -23.82
C GLN A 487 -3.35 20.46 -24.88
N ARG A 488 -2.82 19.25 -25.06
CA ARG A 488 -3.38 18.25 -26.00
C ARG A 488 -4.79 17.79 -25.61
N TYR A 489 -5.14 17.89 -24.34
CA TYR A 489 -6.43 17.42 -23.82
C TYR A 489 -7.50 18.52 -23.68
N VAL A 490 -7.21 19.76 -24.09
CA VAL A 490 -8.14 20.91 -23.91
C VAL A 490 -9.47 20.69 -24.63
N ALA A 491 -9.47 20.06 -25.80
CA ALA A 491 -10.68 19.75 -26.56
C ALA A 491 -11.33 18.39 -26.18
N GLU A 492 -10.75 17.64 -25.23
CA GLU A 492 -11.19 16.29 -24.90
C GLU A 492 -12.10 16.27 -23.65
N LEU A 493 -12.78 15.13 -23.47
CA LEU A 493 -13.62 14.86 -22.28
C LEU A 493 -12.74 14.47 -21.08
N GLY A 494 -12.01 15.46 -20.51
CA GLY A 494 -11.06 15.29 -19.43
C GLY A 494 -9.68 14.79 -19.89
N ALA A 495 -8.72 14.79 -18.99
CA ALA A 495 -7.36 14.26 -19.20
C ALA A 495 -7.16 12.97 -18.39
N PRO A 496 -6.37 11.99 -18.86
CA PRO A 496 -5.94 10.87 -18.01
C PRO A 496 -5.29 11.39 -16.73
N LEU A 497 -5.68 10.88 -15.58
CA LEU A 497 -5.14 11.39 -14.30
C LEU A 497 -3.64 11.10 -14.15
N THR A 498 -3.14 10.04 -14.77
CA THR A 498 -1.70 9.76 -14.91
C THR A 498 -0.95 10.89 -15.60
N ASP A 499 -1.57 11.52 -16.60
CA ASP A 499 -0.95 12.58 -17.41
C ASP A 499 -1.09 13.97 -16.75
N THR A 500 -2.02 14.12 -15.79
CA THR A 500 -2.15 15.36 -15.01
C THR A 500 -1.10 15.46 -13.89
N ALA A 501 -0.65 14.34 -13.36
CA ALA A 501 0.28 14.27 -12.23
C ALA A 501 1.63 14.98 -12.50
N PRO A 502 2.25 14.86 -13.67
CA PRO A 502 3.49 15.58 -13.98
C PRO A 502 3.36 17.11 -13.87
N LEU A 503 2.26 17.70 -14.36
CA LEU A 503 2.06 19.16 -14.25
C LEU A 503 1.88 19.59 -12.80
N LEU A 504 1.09 18.85 -12.03
CA LEU A 504 0.89 19.13 -10.59
C LEU A 504 2.21 19.00 -9.81
N ALA A 505 3.05 18.03 -10.15
CA ALA A 505 4.34 17.82 -9.49
C ALA A 505 5.33 18.97 -9.80
N VAL A 506 5.51 19.33 -11.08
CA VAL A 506 6.43 20.44 -11.43
C VAL A 506 5.95 21.80 -10.93
N THR A 507 4.61 22.01 -10.88
CA THR A 507 4.02 23.20 -10.26
C THR A 507 4.37 23.29 -8.78
N ALA A 508 4.23 22.16 -8.06
CA ALA A 508 4.59 22.09 -6.65
C ALA A 508 6.10 22.25 -6.40
N ASP A 509 6.94 21.72 -7.27
CA ASP A 509 8.41 21.91 -7.18
C ASP A 509 8.77 23.41 -7.34
N ARG A 510 8.11 24.15 -8.23
CA ARG A 510 8.30 25.61 -8.37
C ARG A 510 7.78 26.36 -7.15
N LEU A 511 6.58 26.03 -6.67
CA LEU A 511 6.03 26.62 -5.44
C LEU A 511 6.95 26.39 -4.25
N LYS A 512 7.53 25.16 -4.11
CA LYS A 512 8.52 24.86 -3.08
C LYS A 512 9.74 25.79 -3.18
N GLY A 513 10.28 26.00 -4.39
CA GLY A 513 11.39 26.93 -4.63
C GLY A 513 11.06 28.34 -4.18
N ILE A 514 9.91 28.87 -4.59
CA ILE A 514 9.43 30.22 -4.24
C ILE A 514 9.26 30.35 -2.72
N VAL A 515 8.57 29.39 -2.07
CA VAL A 515 8.36 29.41 -0.62
C VAL A 515 9.70 29.42 0.11
N THR A 516 10.65 28.60 -0.28
CA THR A 516 11.96 28.52 0.37
C THR A 516 12.79 29.78 0.12
N ALA A 517 12.75 30.36 -1.07
CA ALA A 517 13.47 31.59 -1.42
C ALA A 517 13.03 32.81 -0.58
N HIS A 518 11.76 32.83 -0.15
CA HIS A 518 11.20 33.90 0.67
C HIS A 518 11.12 33.56 2.17
N GLY A 519 11.91 32.57 2.64
CA GLY A 519 12.07 32.27 4.06
C GLY A 519 11.02 31.35 4.66
N GLY A 520 10.10 30.80 3.85
CA GLY A 520 9.14 29.79 4.28
C GLY A 520 9.75 28.38 4.37
N GLU A 521 9.15 27.52 5.15
CA GLU A 521 9.57 26.13 5.31
C GLU A 521 8.71 25.15 4.50
N VAL A 522 9.38 24.20 3.83
CA VAL A 522 8.71 23.10 3.14
C VAL A 522 9.24 21.77 3.67
N LEU A 523 8.43 21.11 4.51
CA LEU A 523 8.78 19.88 5.20
C LEU A 523 8.16 18.69 4.46
N THR A 524 8.88 18.17 3.45
CA THR A 524 8.52 16.92 2.76
C THR A 524 9.11 15.72 3.50
N GLY A 525 8.44 14.55 3.45
CA GLY A 525 8.83 13.38 4.25
C GLY A 525 8.54 13.54 5.75
N HIS A 526 7.66 14.48 6.10
CA HIS A 526 7.25 14.74 7.48
C HIS A 526 5.74 14.52 7.65
N ASP A 527 5.35 13.76 8.66
CA ASP A 527 3.95 13.56 9.00
C ASP A 527 3.53 14.47 10.16
N ALA A 528 2.41 15.15 10.01
CA ALA A 528 1.82 15.93 11.08
C ALA A 528 0.98 14.98 11.96
N VAL A 529 1.47 14.67 13.15
CA VAL A 529 0.87 13.65 14.03
C VAL A 529 -0.18 14.21 14.96
N ALA A 530 -0.09 15.48 15.32
CA ALA A 530 -1.08 16.17 16.15
C ALA A 530 -0.99 17.70 15.98
N VAL A 531 -2.09 18.38 16.23
CA VAL A 531 -2.15 19.85 16.29
C VAL A 531 -2.82 20.25 17.59
N GLN A 532 -2.10 20.87 18.50
CA GLN A 532 -2.59 21.22 19.84
C GLN A 532 -2.73 22.72 20.01
N ARG A 533 -3.83 23.14 20.64
CA ARG A 533 -4.03 24.54 21.06
C ARG A 533 -3.09 24.87 22.22
N THR A 534 -2.40 25.99 22.13
CA THR A 534 -1.58 26.50 23.22
C THR A 534 -2.39 27.43 24.15
N PRO A 535 -2.00 27.64 25.42
CA PRO A 535 -2.70 28.51 26.36
C PRO A 535 -2.86 29.97 25.88
N ASP A 536 -1.92 30.45 25.08
CA ASP A 536 -1.93 31.79 24.46
C ASP A 536 -2.73 31.85 23.15
N GLY A 537 -3.45 30.81 22.82
CA GLY A 537 -4.37 30.78 21.70
C GLY A 537 -3.76 30.46 20.34
N ARG A 538 -2.49 30.04 20.28
CA ARG A 538 -1.82 29.57 19.06
C ARG A 538 -2.00 28.08 18.82
N TRP A 539 -1.47 27.57 17.72
CA TRP A 539 -1.46 26.15 17.36
C TRP A 539 -0.04 25.62 17.37
N GLN A 540 0.18 24.51 18.04
CA GLN A 540 1.42 23.75 18.01
C GLN A 540 1.19 22.51 17.13
N THR A 541 1.78 22.49 15.93
CA THR A 541 1.75 21.33 15.02
C THR A 541 2.96 20.47 15.28
N ILE A 542 2.73 19.23 15.71
CA ILE A 542 3.79 18.24 15.93
C ILE A 542 4.03 17.53 14.61
N VAL A 543 5.23 17.67 14.08
CA VAL A 543 5.67 17.01 12.83
C VAL A 543 6.78 16.02 13.12
N LYS A 544 6.85 14.97 12.28
CA LYS A 544 7.74 13.84 12.45
C LYS A 544 8.34 13.47 11.11
N ASP A 545 9.65 13.35 11.03
CA ASP A 545 10.37 12.91 9.85
C ASP A 545 10.42 11.36 9.72
N ALA A 546 10.96 10.88 8.62
CA ALA A 546 11.13 9.44 8.36
C ALA A 546 12.10 8.75 9.35
N ALA A 547 13.00 9.50 9.98
CA ALA A 547 13.90 8.99 11.01
C ALA A 547 13.23 8.93 12.40
N GLY A 548 12.02 9.48 12.52
CA GLY A 548 11.29 9.51 13.78
C GLY A 548 11.54 10.74 14.64
N THR A 549 12.37 11.67 14.16
CA THR A 549 12.64 12.92 14.85
C THR A 549 11.39 13.78 14.87
N THR A 550 10.99 14.23 16.04
CA THR A 550 9.84 15.13 16.20
C THR A 550 10.28 16.57 16.31
N ARG A 551 9.51 17.46 15.69
CA ARG A 551 9.68 18.91 15.78
C ARG A 551 8.30 19.55 15.99
N ALA A 552 8.24 20.62 16.75
CA ALA A 552 7.03 21.42 16.94
C ALA A 552 7.12 22.71 16.10
N LEU A 553 6.08 23.00 15.34
CA LEU A 553 5.87 24.26 14.64
C LEU A 553 4.77 25.03 15.37
N VAL A 554 5.08 26.25 15.82
CA VAL A 554 4.09 27.11 16.50
C VAL A 554 3.60 28.16 15.52
N SER A 555 2.29 28.25 15.34
CA SER A 555 1.67 29.19 14.39
C SER A 555 0.38 29.80 14.93
N ARG A 556 -0.02 30.96 14.39
CA ARG A 556 -1.33 31.53 14.65
C ARG A 556 -2.44 30.75 13.97
N ASN A 557 -2.20 30.28 12.76
CA ASN A 557 -3.16 29.59 11.93
C ASN A 557 -2.66 28.19 11.51
N VAL A 558 -3.62 27.28 11.36
CA VAL A 558 -3.41 25.95 10.77
C VAL A 558 -4.42 25.71 9.65
N VAL A 559 -3.94 25.21 8.51
CA VAL A 559 -4.80 24.83 7.38
C VAL A 559 -4.69 23.32 7.14
N VAL A 560 -5.80 22.60 7.31
CA VAL A 560 -5.85 21.15 7.14
C VAL A 560 -6.21 20.83 5.69
N ALA A 561 -5.26 20.24 4.94
CA ALA A 561 -5.35 19.87 3.52
C ALA A 561 -5.03 18.39 3.28
N THR A 562 -5.32 17.52 4.25
CA THR A 562 -4.86 16.12 4.32
C THR A 562 -5.62 15.16 3.40
N GLY A 563 -6.64 15.64 2.68
CA GLY A 563 -7.43 14.82 1.75
C GLY A 563 -8.35 13.81 2.43
N GLY A 564 -8.84 12.85 1.66
CA GLY A 564 -9.78 11.85 2.12
C GLY A 564 -9.25 10.42 1.93
N TYR A 565 -9.91 9.47 2.59
CA TYR A 565 -9.63 8.04 2.45
C TYR A 565 -10.92 7.21 2.54
N GLN A 566 -10.82 5.95 2.11
CA GLN A 566 -11.89 4.97 2.16
C GLN A 566 -11.32 3.65 2.67
N THR A 567 -11.96 3.00 3.64
CA THR A 567 -11.57 1.66 4.11
C THR A 567 -12.61 0.61 3.77
N ASP A 568 -12.22 -0.66 3.67
CA ASP A 568 -13.13 -1.77 3.42
C ASP A 568 -14.18 -1.88 4.52
N ALA A 569 -13.79 -1.73 5.78
CA ALA A 569 -14.70 -1.75 6.92
C ALA A 569 -15.77 -0.65 6.84
N GLN A 570 -15.39 0.57 6.44
CA GLN A 570 -16.33 1.69 6.28
C GLN A 570 -17.34 1.45 5.16
N VAL A 571 -16.88 0.91 4.03
CA VAL A 571 -17.76 0.58 2.89
C VAL A 571 -18.66 -0.60 3.24
N ALA A 572 -18.13 -1.64 3.88
CA ALA A 572 -18.89 -2.82 4.31
C ALA A 572 -19.97 -2.49 5.36
N ALA A 573 -19.72 -1.54 6.25
CA ALA A 573 -20.68 -1.12 7.29
C ALA A 573 -21.84 -0.27 6.75
N LYS A 574 -21.73 0.31 5.54
CA LYS A 574 -22.81 1.12 4.95
C LYS A 574 -24.05 0.27 4.69
N ARG A 575 -25.20 0.76 5.15
CA ARG A 575 -26.49 0.06 4.96
C ARG A 575 -27.06 0.37 3.58
N ILE A 576 -27.36 -0.66 2.84
CA ILE A 576 -28.01 -0.62 1.52
C ILE A 576 -29.30 -1.42 1.64
N ALA A 577 -30.42 -0.82 1.28
CA ALA A 577 -31.73 -1.44 1.47
C ALA A 577 -31.87 -2.07 2.87
N GLY A 578 -31.49 -1.34 3.92
CA GLY A 578 -31.63 -1.76 5.30
C GLY A 578 -30.59 -2.75 5.83
N VAL A 579 -29.67 -3.29 4.99
CA VAL A 579 -28.68 -4.32 5.36
C VAL A 579 -27.25 -3.79 5.18
N PRO A 580 -26.29 -4.07 6.07
CA PRO A 580 -24.90 -3.73 5.86
C PRO A 580 -24.36 -4.34 4.55
N LEU A 581 -23.68 -3.55 3.74
CA LEU A 581 -23.20 -3.97 2.43
C LEU A 581 -22.26 -5.18 2.50
N GLY A 582 -21.42 -5.25 3.55
CA GLY A 582 -20.56 -6.40 3.79
C GLY A 582 -21.32 -7.71 3.97
N ASN A 583 -22.53 -7.66 4.57
CA ASN A 583 -23.38 -8.85 4.74
C ASN A 583 -24.02 -9.31 3.42
N LEU A 584 -24.33 -8.35 2.53
CA LEU A 584 -24.91 -8.66 1.19
C LEU A 584 -23.86 -9.14 0.20
N ALA A 585 -22.70 -8.52 0.19
CA ALA A 585 -21.67 -8.72 -0.82
C ALA A 585 -20.57 -9.73 -0.40
N GLY A 586 -20.24 -9.79 0.90
CA GLY A 586 -19.17 -10.66 1.41
C GLY A 586 -17.83 -10.38 0.72
N LYS A 587 -17.11 -11.42 0.34
CA LYS A 587 -15.81 -11.34 -0.35
C LYS A 587 -15.90 -10.73 -1.76
N ARG A 588 -17.10 -10.57 -2.32
CA ARG A 588 -17.31 -9.94 -3.64
C ARG A 588 -17.26 -8.41 -3.60
N LEU A 589 -17.22 -7.81 -2.40
CA LEU A 589 -17.11 -6.37 -2.21
C LEU A 589 -15.72 -5.86 -2.64
N MET A 590 -15.71 -4.80 -3.44
CA MET A 590 -14.52 -4.04 -3.82
C MET A 590 -14.82 -2.55 -3.63
N ARG A 591 -13.88 -1.78 -3.10
CA ARG A 591 -14.03 -0.32 -3.05
C ARG A 591 -13.91 0.28 -4.45
N SER A 592 -14.65 1.34 -4.72
CA SER A 592 -14.45 2.11 -5.96
C SER A 592 -13.02 2.68 -6.04
N ASP A 593 -12.44 3.10 -4.93
CA ASP A 593 -11.06 3.57 -4.87
C ASP A 593 -10.07 2.50 -5.39
N THR A 594 -10.25 1.24 -5.00
CA THR A 594 -9.42 0.13 -5.47
C THR A 594 -9.61 -0.13 -6.98
N LEU A 595 -10.86 -0.17 -7.46
CA LEU A 595 -11.14 -0.41 -8.88
C LEU A 595 -10.60 0.69 -9.78
N LEU A 596 -10.69 1.96 -9.35
CA LEU A 596 -10.32 3.12 -10.16
C LEU A 596 -8.80 3.38 -10.22
N ARG A 597 -8.00 2.73 -9.37
CA ARG A 597 -6.54 2.82 -9.40
C ARG A 597 -5.94 1.97 -10.53
N LEU A 598 -4.72 2.28 -10.90
CA LEU A 598 -3.89 1.42 -11.74
C LEU A 598 -3.81 0.02 -11.10
N GLY A 599 -4.03 -1.03 -11.88
CA GLY A 599 -4.13 -2.42 -11.39
C GLY A 599 -5.51 -2.82 -10.83
N GLY A 600 -6.46 -1.89 -10.71
CA GLY A 600 -7.80 -2.19 -10.16
C GLY A 600 -8.70 -2.97 -11.09
N VAL A 601 -8.56 -2.77 -12.39
CA VAL A 601 -9.31 -3.54 -13.43
C VAL A 601 -8.81 -4.97 -13.47
N GLU A 602 -7.53 -5.17 -13.34
CA GLU A 602 -6.88 -6.47 -13.28
C GLU A 602 -7.38 -7.28 -12.06
N GLN A 603 -7.51 -6.64 -10.91
CA GLN A 603 -8.13 -7.27 -9.74
C GLN A 603 -9.62 -7.61 -9.97
N ALA A 604 -10.35 -6.77 -10.70
CA ALA A 604 -11.72 -7.10 -11.09
C ALA A 604 -11.76 -8.29 -12.05
N HIS A 605 -10.83 -8.38 -13.00
CA HIS A 605 -10.66 -9.53 -13.88
C HIS A 605 -10.42 -10.83 -13.12
N GLU A 606 -9.52 -10.79 -12.14
CA GLU A 606 -9.22 -11.92 -11.27
C GLU A 606 -10.49 -12.44 -10.57
N ARG A 607 -11.26 -11.52 -9.96
CA ARG A 607 -12.50 -11.87 -9.25
C ARG A 607 -13.59 -12.40 -10.14
N LEU A 608 -13.59 -12.04 -11.42
CA LEU A 608 -14.56 -12.46 -12.43
C LEU A 608 -14.06 -13.61 -13.32
N ARG A 609 -12.87 -14.13 -13.06
CA ARG A 609 -12.26 -15.22 -13.81
C ARG A 609 -13.18 -16.45 -13.85
N GLY A 610 -13.35 -17.04 -15.04
CA GLY A 610 -14.21 -18.22 -15.24
C GLY A 610 -15.71 -17.96 -15.23
N LYS A 611 -16.16 -16.71 -15.15
CA LYS A 611 -17.58 -16.34 -15.25
C LYS A 611 -17.93 -16.07 -16.73
N PRO A 612 -18.79 -16.89 -17.36
CA PRO A 612 -19.11 -16.72 -18.78
C PRO A 612 -19.95 -15.48 -19.07
N SER A 613 -20.70 -14.99 -18.08
CA SER A 613 -21.55 -13.78 -18.16
C SER A 613 -21.50 -13.06 -16.82
N PRO A 614 -20.39 -12.37 -16.49
CA PRO A 614 -20.21 -11.78 -15.19
C PRO A 614 -21.22 -10.67 -14.92
N ARG A 615 -21.74 -10.62 -13.68
CA ARG A 615 -22.65 -9.57 -13.20
C ARG A 615 -21.95 -8.68 -12.20
N VAL A 616 -22.04 -7.36 -12.39
CA VAL A 616 -21.43 -6.35 -11.51
C VAL A 616 -22.51 -5.42 -10.95
N ALA A 617 -22.55 -5.26 -9.63
CA ALA A 617 -23.36 -4.27 -8.96
C ALA A 617 -22.47 -3.11 -8.49
N ILE A 618 -22.75 -1.89 -8.96
CA ILE A 618 -22.04 -0.68 -8.54
C ILE A 618 -22.98 0.18 -7.69
N ILE A 619 -22.58 0.51 -6.47
CA ILE A 619 -23.41 1.19 -5.49
C ILE A 619 -22.96 2.63 -5.33
N GLY A 620 -23.80 3.57 -5.75
CA GLY A 620 -23.58 5.02 -5.72
C GLY A 620 -24.08 5.73 -6.98
N ALA A 621 -24.25 7.05 -6.89
CA ALA A 621 -24.63 7.92 -8.00
C ALA A 621 -23.56 9.00 -8.29
N SER A 622 -22.42 8.93 -7.62
CA SER A 622 -21.34 9.91 -7.75
C SER A 622 -20.46 9.66 -8.99
N THR A 623 -19.63 10.64 -9.33
CA THR A 623 -18.61 10.50 -10.39
C THR A 623 -17.81 9.19 -10.26
N SER A 624 -17.40 8.80 -9.05
CA SER A 624 -16.65 7.56 -8.84
C SER A 624 -17.44 6.30 -9.21
N ALA A 625 -18.78 6.28 -8.98
CA ALA A 625 -19.62 5.15 -9.38
C ALA A 625 -19.72 5.02 -10.90
N ILE A 626 -19.95 6.15 -11.57
CA ILE A 626 -20.08 6.19 -13.02
C ILE A 626 -18.72 5.94 -13.69
N ALA A 627 -17.64 6.51 -13.17
CA ALA A 627 -16.29 6.24 -13.67
C ALA A 627 -15.89 4.76 -13.54
N ALA A 628 -16.33 4.07 -12.48
CA ALA A 628 -16.15 2.63 -12.34
C ALA A 628 -16.87 1.86 -13.46
N ALA A 629 -18.11 2.24 -13.78
CA ALA A 629 -18.83 1.64 -14.92
C ALA A 629 -18.14 1.93 -16.26
N VAL A 630 -17.73 3.18 -16.48
CA VAL A 630 -17.00 3.59 -17.70
C VAL A 630 -15.71 2.78 -17.86
N LEU A 631 -14.95 2.64 -16.79
CA LEU A 631 -13.67 1.93 -16.80
C LEU A 631 -13.86 0.43 -17.15
N LEU A 632 -14.84 -0.22 -16.53
CA LEU A 632 -15.18 -1.62 -16.84
C LEU A 632 -15.66 -1.80 -18.28
N LEU A 633 -16.48 -0.86 -18.82
CA LEU A 633 -16.99 -0.91 -20.18
C LEU A 633 -15.92 -0.69 -21.26
N LYS A 634 -14.91 0.13 -20.97
CA LYS A 634 -13.82 0.44 -21.91
C LYS A 634 -12.76 -0.65 -22.01
N ASN A 635 -12.63 -1.47 -20.98
CA ASN A 635 -11.58 -2.47 -20.93
C ASN A 635 -11.94 -3.68 -21.83
N GLN A 636 -11.52 -3.64 -23.08
CA GLN A 636 -11.70 -4.66 -24.11
C GLN A 636 -10.32 -5.20 -24.53
N PRO A 637 -10.14 -6.55 -24.67
CA PRO A 637 -11.15 -7.60 -24.75
C PRO A 637 -11.47 -8.35 -23.42
N GLY A 638 -11.32 -7.70 -22.27
CA GLY A 638 -11.29 -8.36 -20.97
C GLY A 638 -12.59 -8.95 -20.41
N PHE A 639 -13.75 -8.28 -20.57
CA PHE A 639 -14.99 -8.75 -19.94
C PHE A 639 -16.08 -9.04 -20.98
N ALA A 640 -16.62 -10.26 -20.96
CA ALA A 640 -17.76 -10.62 -21.80
C ALA A 640 -19.09 -10.19 -21.15
N PHE A 641 -19.30 -8.89 -20.98
CA PHE A 641 -20.54 -8.36 -20.40
C PHE A 641 -21.71 -8.51 -21.37
N GLY A 642 -22.72 -9.28 -20.95
CA GLY A 642 -24.02 -9.37 -21.62
C GLY A 642 -24.92 -8.16 -21.31
N ALA A 643 -26.14 -8.17 -21.88
CA ALA A 643 -27.13 -7.13 -21.59
C ALA A 643 -27.48 -7.12 -20.10
N GLY A 644 -27.51 -5.91 -19.50
CA GLY A 644 -27.79 -5.70 -18.06
C GLY A 644 -26.72 -6.25 -17.10
N ALA A 645 -25.52 -6.57 -17.60
CA ALA A 645 -24.44 -7.15 -16.77
C ALA A 645 -23.94 -6.19 -15.68
N ILE A 646 -23.96 -4.89 -15.93
CA ILE A 646 -23.58 -3.86 -14.94
C ILE A 646 -24.83 -3.15 -14.45
N THR A 647 -25.14 -3.25 -13.17
CA THR A 647 -26.26 -2.54 -12.54
C THR A 647 -25.75 -1.45 -11.61
N LEU A 648 -26.12 -0.20 -11.90
CA LEU A 648 -25.90 0.94 -11.02
C LEU A 648 -27.04 1.05 -10.00
N LEU A 649 -26.74 0.86 -8.72
CA LEU A 649 -27.70 1.05 -7.63
C LEU A 649 -27.53 2.42 -7.00
N HIS A 650 -28.57 3.25 -7.03
CA HIS A 650 -28.50 4.63 -6.56
C HIS A 650 -29.76 5.07 -5.81
N ARG A 651 -29.62 5.97 -4.84
CA ARG A 651 -30.75 6.60 -4.12
C ARG A 651 -31.20 7.89 -4.81
N GLN A 652 -30.22 8.71 -5.22
CA GLN A 652 -30.48 9.98 -5.90
C GLN A 652 -30.54 9.78 -7.42
N PRO A 653 -31.36 10.52 -8.18
CA PRO A 653 -31.39 10.48 -9.62
C PRO A 653 -30.00 10.71 -10.23
N LEU A 654 -29.72 10.04 -11.36
CA LEU A 654 -28.53 10.31 -12.16
C LEU A 654 -28.79 11.59 -12.98
N LYS A 655 -28.13 12.69 -12.62
CA LYS A 655 -28.36 14.01 -13.22
C LYS A 655 -27.14 14.47 -14.03
N PRO A 656 -27.25 14.71 -15.35
CA PRO A 656 -26.17 15.26 -16.16
C PRO A 656 -26.05 16.79 -15.97
N PHE A 657 -24.82 17.29 -15.99
CA PHE A 657 -24.53 18.72 -16.04
C PHE A 657 -24.85 19.32 -17.42
N TYR A 658 -25.35 20.56 -17.46
CA TYR A 658 -25.49 21.33 -18.70
C TYR A 658 -25.02 22.78 -18.56
N PRO A 659 -24.35 23.32 -19.62
CA PRO A 659 -23.85 24.71 -19.62
C PRO A 659 -24.95 25.73 -19.78
N THR A 660 -26.13 25.33 -20.26
CA THR A 660 -27.31 26.24 -20.40
C THR A 660 -28.61 25.43 -20.35
N ILE A 661 -29.71 26.11 -19.99
CA ILE A 661 -31.08 25.57 -20.08
C ILE A 661 -31.41 25.11 -21.52
N ALA A 662 -30.99 25.92 -22.49
CA ALA A 662 -31.22 25.59 -23.91
C ALA A 662 -30.54 24.30 -24.32
N ALA A 663 -29.30 24.04 -23.87
CA ALA A 663 -28.59 22.84 -24.13
C ALA A 663 -29.24 21.60 -23.48
N ALA A 664 -29.79 21.77 -22.26
CA ALA A 664 -30.54 20.69 -21.59
C ALA A 664 -31.81 20.33 -22.39
N HIS A 665 -32.55 21.35 -22.79
CA HIS A 665 -33.80 21.18 -23.58
C HIS A 665 -33.50 20.56 -24.97
N ALA A 666 -32.40 20.94 -25.62
CA ALA A 666 -31.99 20.39 -26.91
C ALA A 666 -31.69 18.88 -26.83
N ASP A 667 -31.06 18.43 -25.74
CA ASP A 667 -30.84 17.03 -25.45
C ASP A 667 -32.11 16.28 -24.97
N GLY A 668 -33.25 17.02 -24.74
CA GLY A 668 -34.50 16.46 -24.22
C GLY A 668 -34.53 16.29 -22.69
N PHE A 669 -33.52 16.79 -21.96
CA PHE A 669 -33.49 16.73 -20.50
C PHE A 669 -34.38 17.83 -19.92
N ARG A 670 -35.35 17.43 -19.06
CA ARG A 670 -36.35 18.35 -18.46
C ARG A 670 -36.52 18.08 -16.95
N ASP A 671 -35.81 17.12 -16.38
CA ASP A 671 -35.90 16.78 -14.96
C ASP A 671 -35.04 17.74 -14.12
N PHE A 672 -35.36 19.01 -14.15
CA PHE A 672 -34.76 20.07 -13.33
C PHE A 672 -35.73 21.25 -13.20
N ASP A 673 -35.58 22.03 -12.12
CA ASP A 673 -36.33 23.25 -11.85
C ASP A 673 -35.39 24.45 -11.57
N GLU A 674 -35.95 25.59 -11.18
CA GLU A 674 -35.18 26.80 -10.89
C GLU A 674 -34.14 26.62 -9.80
N ASN A 675 -34.39 25.74 -8.82
CA ASN A 675 -33.45 25.42 -7.75
C ASN A 675 -32.25 24.57 -8.25
N ASP A 676 -32.35 23.97 -9.42
CA ASP A 676 -31.27 23.22 -10.07
C ASP A 676 -30.38 24.08 -10.97
N ILE A 677 -30.67 25.40 -11.05
CA ILE A 677 -29.92 26.35 -11.87
C ILE A 677 -29.01 27.19 -10.97
N CYS A 678 -27.72 27.26 -11.32
CA CYS A 678 -26.77 28.13 -10.63
C CYS A 678 -27.08 29.60 -10.95
N PRO A 679 -27.42 30.46 -9.95
CA PRO A 679 -27.81 31.85 -10.19
C PRO A 679 -26.67 32.73 -10.71
N VAL A 680 -25.39 32.29 -10.55
CA VAL A 680 -24.23 33.06 -10.98
C VAL A 680 -23.82 32.73 -12.42
N SER A 681 -23.81 31.42 -12.79
CA SER A 681 -23.34 30.98 -14.10
C SER A 681 -24.46 30.63 -15.10
N GLY A 682 -25.69 30.47 -14.64
CA GLY A 682 -26.78 29.93 -15.45
C GLY A 682 -26.66 28.43 -15.77
N PHE A 683 -25.66 27.73 -15.23
CA PHE A 683 -25.46 26.31 -15.45
C PHE A 683 -26.55 25.51 -14.75
N VAL A 684 -27.04 24.47 -15.44
CA VAL A 684 -27.98 23.52 -14.86
C VAL A 684 -27.18 22.43 -14.18
N LEU A 685 -27.45 22.17 -12.90
CA LEU A 685 -26.78 21.17 -12.07
C LEU A 685 -25.24 21.35 -12.06
N ARG A 686 -24.82 22.59 -11.78
CA ARG A 686 -23.39 22.93 -11.77
C ARG A 686 -22.54 22.07 -10.83
N LEU A 687 -23.07 21.73 -9.65
CA LEU A 687 -22.36 20.98 -8.61
C LEU A 687 -22.85 19.52 -8.51
N ALA A 688 -24.15 19.30 -8.68
CA ALA A 688 -24.74 17.97 -8.60
C ALA A 688 -24.58 17.15 -9.88
N GLY A 689 -24.41 17.80 -11.03
CA GLY A 689 -24.43 17.17 -12.35
C GLY A 689 -23.13 16.45 -12.68
N LEU A 690 -23.28 15.25 -13.24
CA LEU A 690 -22.17 14.44 -13.77
C LEU A 690 -21.57 15.10 -15.02
N ARG A 691 -20.24 15.08 -15.14
CA ARG A 691 -19.48 15.80 -16.16
C ARG A 691 -18.69 14.86 -17.07
N LEU A 692 -18.27 15.40 -18.22
CA LEU A 692 -17.34 14.78 -19.15
C LEU A 692 -17.70 13.29 -19.47
N GLU A 693 -16.81 12.33 -19.29
CA GLU A 693 -17.09 10.91 -19.61
C GLU A 693 -18.23 10.32 -18.79
N SER A 694 -18.34 10.70 -17.52
CA SER A 694 -19.43 10.26 -16.65
C SER A 694 -20.77 10.80 -17.16
N ARG A 695 -20.82 12.05 -17.61
CA ARG A 695 -21.98 12.63 -18.25
C ARG A 695 -22.39 11.88 -19.52
N GLU A 696 -21.43 11.56 -20.39
CA GLU A 696 -21.69 10.88 -21.65
C GLU A 696 -22.34 9.50 -21.42
N LEU A 697 -21.86 8.71 -20.46
CA LEU A 697 -22.50 7.44 -20.11
C LEU A 697 -23.93 7.66 -19.60
N VAL A 698 -24.16 8.63 -18.73
CA VAL A 698 -25.49 8.91 -18.20
C VAL A 698 -26.46 9.41 -19.29
N LEU A 699 -26.02 10.27 -20.21
CA LEU A 699 -26.84 10.67 -21.36
C LEU A 699 -27.29 9.47 -22.21
N ARG A 700 -26.42 8.51 -22.44
CA ARG A 700 -26.74 7.26 -23.13
C ARG A 700 -27.73 6.43 -22.30
N MET A 701 -27.51 6.24 -21.01
CA MET A 701 -28.43 5.49 -20.13
C MET A 701 -29.85 6.08 -20.11
N LEU A 702 -29.95 7.41 -20.18
CA LEU A 702 -31.23 8.15 -20.19
C LEU A 702 -31.78 8.38 -21.62
N SER A 703 -31.09 7.88 -22.64
CA SER A 703 -31.47 8.07 -24.07
C SER A 703 -31.61 9.54 -24.48
N LEU A 704 -30.79 10.42 -23.90
CA LEU A 704 -30.84 11.86 -24.15
C LEU A 704 -30.00 12.26 -25.37
N GLY A 705 -30.39 13.32 -26.06
CA GLY A 705 -29.68 13.88 -27.22
C GLY A 705 -29.50 12.89 -28.37
N GLY A 706 -30.45 12.01 -28.62
CA GLY A 706 -30.41 11.00 -29.68
C GLY A 706 -29.41 9.87 -29.43
N ARG A 707 -28.85 9.74 -28.22
CA ARG A 707 -27.88 8.70 -27.90
C ARG A 707 -28.54 7.36 -27.63
N SER A 708 -27.96 6.29 -28.19
CA SER A 708 -28.43 4.92 -27.92
C SER A 708 -27.87 4.44 -26.58
N PRO A 709 -28.69 3.82 -25.72
CA PRO A 709 -28.26 3.18 -24.49
C PRO A 709 -27.20 2.11 -24.75
N ASP A 710 -26.25 1.98 -23.81
CA ASP A 710 -25.38 0.81 -23.78
C ASP A 710 -26.15 -0.36 -23.14
N PRO A 711 -26.44 -1.42 -23.87
CA PRO A 711 -27.30 -2.50 -23.35
C PRO A 711 -26.66 -3.23 -22.16
N ARG A 712 -25.37 -3.10 -21.92
CA ARG A 712 -24.64 -3.75 -20.84
C ARG A 712 -24.87 -3.09 -19.49
N VAL A 713 -25.32 -1.82 -19.46
CA VAL A 713 -25.50 -1.04 -18.23
C VAL A 713 -26.97 -0.70 -18.02
N VAL A 714 -27.43 -0.99 -16.80
CA VAL A 714 -28.77 -0.62 -16.35
C VAL A 714 -28.69 0.08 -15.00
N SER A 715 -29.75 0.75 -14.58
CA SER A 715 -29.82 1.35 -13.26
C SER A 715 -31.01 0.84 -12.46
N HIS A 716 -30.83 0.78 -11.14
CA HIS A 716 -31.88 0.51 -10.18
C HIS A 716 -31.90 1.60 -9.09
N ARG A 717 -33.03 2.29 -8.96
CA ARG A 717 -33.21 3.30 -7.91
C ARG A 717 -33.66 2.61 -6.63
N ILE A 718 -32.83 2.69 -5.58
CA ILE A 718 -33.15 2.13 -4.25
C ILE A 718 -34.31 2.94 -3.63
N THR A 719 -35.42 2.26 -3.36
CA THR A 719 -36.68 2.87 -2.91
C THR A 719 -36.80 2.98 -1.39
N GLY A 720 -35.90 2.36 -0.63
CA GLY A 720 -35.90 2.40 0.82
C GLY A 720 -35.16 1.21 1.46
N ASP A 721 -35.36 1.04 2.76
CA ASP A 721 -34.68 0.01 3.55
C ASP A 721 -35.23 -1.41 3.31
N GLU A 722 -36.42 -1.54 2.72
CA GLU A 722 -37.05 -2.82 2.40
C GLU A 722 -37.00 -3.19 0.91
N ASP A 723 -36.11 -2.56 0.13
CA ASP A 723 -35.95 -2.82 -1.31
C ASP A 723 -35.35 -4.23 -1.55
N ALA A 724 -36.23 -5.21 -1.72
CA ALA A 724 -35.85 -6.60 -1.97
C ALA A 724 -35.10 -6.78 -3.32
N ALA A 725 -35.45 -5.97 -4.33
CA ALA A 725 -34.81 -6.04 -5.65
C ALA A 725 -33.36 -5.55 -5.57
N ALA A 726 -33.08 -4.46 -4.84
CA ALA A 726 -31.72 -4.00 -4.59
C ALA A 726 -30.88 -5.05 -3.85
N ARG A 727 -31.45 -5.72 -2.82
CA ARG A 727 -30.78 -6.81 -2.11
C ARG A 727 -30.47 -8.00 -3.03
N ALA A 728 -31.42 -8.39 -3.90
CA ALA A 728 -31.25 -9.49 -4.84
C ALA A 728 -30.15 -9.18 -5.87
N ILE A 729 -30.14 -7.98 -6.46
CA ILE A 729 -29.10 -7.52 -7.40
C ILE A 729 -27.72 -7.64 -6.79
N ILE A 730 -27.53 -7.18 -5.52
CA ILE A 730 -26.24 -7.27 -4.82
C ILE A 730 -25.88 -8.74 -4.52
N ALA A 731 -26.85 -9.55 -4.12
CA ALA A 731 -26.62 -10.96 -3.79
C ALA A 731 -26.25 -11.80 -5.03
N GLU A 732 -26.80 -11.49 -6.20
CA GLU A 732 -26.54 -12.19 -7.45
C GLU A 732 -25.31 -11.69 -8.22
N ALA A 733 -24.76 -10.52 -7.87
CA ALA A 733 -23.60 -9.97 -8.53
C ALA A 733 -22.35 -10.81 -8.23
N ASP A 734 -21.49 -11.02 -9.22
CA ASP A 734 -20.18 -11.68 -9.06
C ASP A 734 -19.14 -10.71 -8.49
N LEU A 735 -19.30 -9.41 -8.75
CA LEU A 735 -18.50 -8.32 -8.19
C LEU A 735 -19.42 -7.21 -7.70
N VAL A 736 -19.16 -6.68 -6.52
CA VAL A 736 -19.90 -5.56 -5.93
C VAL A 736 -18.95 -4.40 -5.68
N VAL A 737 -19.17 -3.26 -6.33
CA VAL A 737 -18.31 -2.07 -6.21
C VAL A 737 -18.99 -1.02 -5.33
N GLY A 738 -18.39 -0.68 -4.20
CA GLY A 738 -18.89 0.33 -3.28
C GLY A 738 -18.31 1.72 -3.55
N ALA A 739 -19.11 2.63 -4.16
CA ALA A 739 -18.75 4.03 -4.41
C ALA A 739 -19.49 4.96 -3.45
N LEU A 740 -19.21 4.85 -2.15
CA LEU A 740 -19.98 5.39 -1.03
C LEU A 740 -19.31 6.58 -0.32
N GLY A 741 -18.45 7.31 -1.04
CA GLY A 741 -17.79 8.54 -0.59
C GLY A 741 -16.52 8.28 0.23
N TYR A 742 -15.78 9.37 0.49
CA TYR A 742 -14.55 9.40 1.27
C TYR A 742 -14.81 10.00 2.65
N ARG A 743 -13.95 9.69 3.62
CA ARG A 743 -13.90 10.36 4.92
C ARG A 743 -12.67 11.24 5.03
N PRO A 744 -12.72 12.31 5.86
CA PRO A 744 -11.53 13.11 6.16
C PRO A 744 -10.39 12.23 6.68
N ARG A 745 -9.19 12.45 6.16
CA ARG A 745 -7.99 11.94 6.78
C ARG A 745 -7.63 12.92 7.90
N ALA A 746 -8.08 12.65 9.11
CA ALA A 746 -7.97 13.57 10.23
C ALA A 746 -6.56 13.58 10.82
N VAL A 747 -5.97 14.79 10.96
CA VAL A 747 -4.96 15.05 11.98
C VAL A 747 -5.74 15.43 13.27
N PRO A 748 -5.44 14.83 14.43
CA PRO A 748 -6.12 15.20 15.66
C PRO A 748 -5.90 16.69 15.99
N LEU A 749 -6.98 17.44 16.12
CA LEU A 749 -6.96 18.78 16.69
C LEU A 749 -7.24 18.66 18.19
N LEU A 750 -6.31 19.09 19.02
CA LEU A 750 -6.37 18.95 20.46
C LEU A 750 -6.60 20.30 21.13
N GLY A 751 -7.35 20.30 22.23
CA GLY A 751 -7.50 21.45 23.10
C GLY A 751 -6.23 21.78 23.88
N VAL A 752 -6.30 22.82 24.70
CA VAL A 752 -5.18 23.24 25.56
C VAL A 752 -4.82 22.14 26.57
N ASP A 753 -5.78 21.36 26.98
CA ASP A 753 -5.65 20.22 27.90
C ASP A 753 -5.10 18.96 27.23
N GLY A 754 -4.86 19.00 25.90
CA GLY A 754 -4.43 17.86 25.12
C GLY A 754 -5.56 16.86 24.75
N ALA A 755 -6.80 17.12 25.15
CA ALA A 755 -7.94 16.31 24.76
C ALA A 755 -8.36 16.59 23.29
N PRO A 756 -8.79 15.58 22.52
CA PRO A 756 -9.31 15.79 21.16
C PRO A 756 -10.50 16.74 21.16
N LEU A 757 -10.48 17.73 20.27
CA LEU A 757 -11.63 18.60 20.05
C LEU A 757 -12.77 17.79 19.39
N ALA A 758 -13.97 17.93 19.91
CA ALA A 758 -15.17 17.43 19.27
C ALA A 758 -15.50 18.31 18.05
N LEU A 759 -15.32 17.77 16.84
CA LEU A 759 -15.51 18.49 15.58
C LEU A 759 -16.80 18.06 14.89
N ALA A 760 -17.41 18.95 14.12
CA ALA A 760 -18.67 18.72 13.39
C ALA A 760 -18.61 17.50 12.46
N HIS A 761 -17.48 17.25 11.80
CA HIS A 761 -17.33 16.12 10.88
C HIS A 761 -17.33 14.73 11.57
N HIS A 762 -17.06 14.64 12.85
CA HIS A 762 -17.21 13.39 13.61
C HIS A 762 -18.66 12.93 13.68
N GLU A 763 -19.61 13.86 13.59
CA GLU A 763 -21.04 13.61 13.54
C GLU A 763 -21.58 13.49 12.10
N GLY A 764 -20.70 13.43 11.10
CA GLY A 764 -21.07 13.30 9.69
C GLY A 764 -21.52 14.61 9.03
N ARG A 765 -21.34 15.75 9.69
CA ARG A 765 -21.59 17.09 9.14
C ARG A 765 -20.35 17.62 8.39
N PRO A 766 -20.46 18.71 7.57
CA PRO A 766 -19.30 19.36 6.96
C PRO A 766 -18.26 19.78 8.00
N MET A 767 -16.98 19.63 7.67
CA MET A 767 -15.89 19.99 8.57
C MET A 767 -15.73 21.50 8.70
N VAL A 768 -16.10 22.26 7.67
CA VAL A 768 -15.90 23.72 7.60
C VAL A 768 -17.21 24.47 7.36
N ASP A 769 -17.23 25.71 7.78
CA ASP A 769 -18.29 26.66 7.45
C ASP A 769 -18.12 27.24 6.03
N ARG A 770 -18.99 28.21 5.67
CA ARG A 770 -18.94 28.90 4.39
C ARG A 770 -17.69 29.76 4.16
N HIS A 771 -16.85 29.96 5.19
CA HIS A 771 -15.58 30.68 5.13
C HIS A 771 -14.37 29.75 5.26
N CYS A 772 -14.57 28.43 5.12
CA CYS A 772 -13.55 27.40 5.25
C CYS A 772 -12.92 27.27 6.64
N ARG A 773 -13.55 27.81 7.70
CA ARG A 773 -13.12 27.67 9.07
C ARG A 773 -13.63 26.34 9.62
N ILE A 774 -12.77 25.59 10.31
CA ILE A 774 -13.14 24.29 10.92
C ILE A 774 -14.17 24.53 12.03
N LEU A 775 -15.20 23.67 12.08
CA LEU A 775 -16.31 23.76 13.04
C LEU A 775 -16.18 22.76 14.18
N ASP A 776 -16.47 23.19 15.40
CA ASP A 776 -16.67 22.30 16.55
C ASP A 776 -18.03 21.58 16.49
N ALA A 777 -18.28 20.67 17.44
CA ALA A 777 -19.54 19.91 17.49
C ALA A 777 -20.80 20.79 17.71
N GLN A 778 -20.63 22.04 18.08
CA GLN A 778 -21.70 23.05 18.25
C GLN A 778 -21.80 24.03 17.08
N ASP A 779 -21.20 23.71 15.92
CA ASP A 779 -21.15 24.55 14.71
C ASP A 779 -20.46 25.92 14.91
N ARG A 780 -19.58 26.07 15.91
CA ARG A 780 -18.82 27.29 16.12
C ARG A 780 -17.45 27.16 15.45
N PRO A 781 -16.97 28.25 14.77
CA PRO A 781 -15.65 28.23 14.17
C PRO A 781 -14.55 28.06 15.22
N VAL A 782 -13.65 27.11 15.00
CA VAL A 782 -12.43 26.91 15.80
C VAL A 782 -11.43 28.00 15.39
N PRO A 783 -11.02 28.90 16.30
CA PRO A 783 -10.19 30.06 15.94
C PRO A 783 -8.85 29.66 15.33
N GLY A 784 -8.48 30.27 14.19
CA GLY A 784 -7.22 30.00 13.49
C GLY A 784 -7.13 28.63 12.85
N ALA A 785 -8.21 27.88 12.70
CA ALA A 785 -8.21 26.56 12.08
C ALA A 785 -9.08 26.56 10.80
N TYR A 786 -8.46 26.18 9.68
CA TYR A 786 -9.08 26.18 8.35
C TYR A 786 -8.97 24.79 7.71
N GLY A 787 -9.88 24.49 6.76
CA GLY A 787 -9.87 23.25 6.01
C GLY A 787 -10.06 23.49 4.52
N ILE A 788 -9.27 22.75 3.71
CA ILE A 788 -9.37 22.74 2.24
C ILE A 788 -9.23 21.32 1.71
N GLY A 789 -9.87 21.02 0.61
CA GLY A 789 -9.72 19.75 -0.08
C GLY A 789 -10.89 18.79 0.11
N LEU A 790 -10.68 17.55 -0.30
CA LEU A 790 -11.72 16.54 -0.48
C LEU A 790 -12.54 16.24 0.78
N SER A 791 -12.01 16.51 1.94
CA SER A 791 -12.61 16.21 3.23
C SER A 791 -13.15 17.40 3.98
N ALA A 792 -12.88 18.63 3.52
CA ALA A 792 -13.33 19.84 4.21
C ALA A 792 -14.87 20.01 4.18
N GLY A 793 -15.50 19.51 3.12
CA GLY A 793 -16.97 19.55 3.03
C GLY A 793 -17.54 20.92 2.71
N PHE A 794 -16.79 21.74 1.97
CA PHE A 794 -17.19 23.09 1.61
C PHE A 794 -18.46 23.10 0.73
N VAL A 795 -19.41 23.97 1.07
CA VAL A 795 -20.61 24.23 0.26
C VAL A 795 -20.52 25.63 -0.30
N PRO A 796 -20.46 25.83 -1.63
CA PRO A 796 -20.41 27.14 -2.25
C PRO A 796 -21.66 27.99 -1.95
N TRP A 797 -21.51 29.33 -1.87
CA TRP A 797 -22.56 30.28 -1.56
C TRP A 797 -22.30 31.66 -2.21
N GLY A 798 -23.31 32.47 -2.33
CA GLY A 798 -23.21 33.84 -2.83
C GLY A 798 -22.55 33.94 -4.20
N LYS A 799 -21.48 34.72 -4.33
CA LYS A 799 -20.75 34.93 -5.59
C LYS A 799 -20.08 33.68 -6.14
N LEU A 800 -19.83 32.67 -5.29
CA LEU A 800 -19.28 31.40 -5.71
C LEU A 800 -20.26 30.54 -6.49
N GLY A 801 -21.56 30.87 -6.38
CA GLY A 801 -22.63 30.18 -7.08
C GLY A 801 -22.90 28.79 -6.54
N GLY A 802 -23.54 27.99 -7.36
CA GLY A 802 -24.08 26.69 -7.03
C GLY A 802 -25.61 26.72 -7.08
N GLU A 803 -26.22 25.61 -7.47
CA GLU A 803 -27.67 25.46 -7.46
C GLU A 803 -28.20 25.27 -6.04
N ALA A 804 -29.37 25.84 -5.74
CA ALA A 804 -30.01 25.79 -4.43
C ALA A 804 -30.41 24.36 -4.00
N SER A 805 -30.62 23.46 -4.96
CA SER A 805 -30.95 22.05 -4.71
C SER A 805 -29.77 21.22 -4.24
N PHE A 806 -28.53 21.72 -4.42
CA PHE A 806 -27.33 20.97 -4.05
C PHE A 806 -27.21 20.85 -2.52
N ARG A 807 -27.16 19.63 -2.02
CA ARG A 807 -27.02 19.30 -0.60
C ARG A 807 -25.70 18.55 -0.29
N GLY A 808 -24.85 18.43 -1.31
CA GLY A 808 -23.54 17.76 -1.20
C GLY A 808 -22.44 18.72 -0.82
N GLN A 809 -21.21 18.21 -0.95
CA GLN A 809 -19.97 18.96 -0.73
C GLN A 809 -19.31 19.23 -2.09
N ALA A 810 -18.90 20.45 -2.34
CA ALA A 810 -18.19 20.79 -3.56
C ALA A 810 -16.68 20.57 -3.39
N ASN A 811 -16.14 19.68 -4.21
CA ASN A 811 -14.74 19.32 -4.19
C ASN A 811 -14.22 19.34 -5.64
N GLY A 812 -13.29 20.22 -5.93
CA GLY A 812 -12.73 20.30 -7.28
C GLY A 812 -11.53 21.23 -7.33
N LEU A 813 -10.57 20.89 -8.18
CA LEU A 813 -9.31 21.62 -8.29
C LEU A 813 -9.54 23.09 -8.68
N TRP A 814 -10.51 23.37 -9.58
CA TRP A 814 -10.88 24.73 -9.96
C TRP A 814 -11.30 25.57 -8.75
N LEU A 815 -12.20 25.01 -7.92
CA LEU A 815 -12.72 25.67 -6.73
C LEU A 815 -11.58 25.99 -5.73
N TRP A 816 -10.65 25.04 -5.56
CA TRP A 816 -9.52 25.24 -4.64
C TRP A 816 -8.52 26.28 -5.15
N GLN A 817 -8.29 26.35 -6.46
CA GLN A 817 -7.33 27.27 -7.07
C GLN A 817 -7.84 28.70 -7.28
N ASN A 818 -9.17 28.89 -7.33
CA ASN A 818 -9.74 30.19 -7.74
C ASN A 818 -10.69 30.79 -6.70
N ASP A 819 -11.32 29.97 -5.86
CA ASP A 819 -12.37 30.45 -4.94
C ASP A 819 -11.98 30.21 -3.48
N VAL A 820 -11.93 28.94 -3.07
CA VAL A 820 -11.66 28.54 -1.68
C VAL A 820 -10.24 28.91 -1.24
N GLY A 821 -9.25 28.69 -2.11
CA GLY A 821 -7.87 29.10 -1.82
C GLY A 821 -7.74 30.60 -1.62
N GLN A 822 -8.42 31.42 -2.45
CA GLN A 822 -8.43 32.87 -2.29
C GLN A 822 -9.04 33.29 -0.94
N MET A 823 -10.21 32.74 -0.63
CA MET A 823 -10.93 33.02 0.62
C MET A 823 -10.08 32.71 1.87
N ILE A 824 -9.33 31.62 1.86
CA ILE A 824 -8.46 31.27 2.98
C ILE A 824 -7.27 32.23 3.03
N VAL A 825 -6.59 32.48 1.91
CA VAL A 825 -5.43 33.39 1.83
C VAL A 825 -5.78 34.80 2.29
N ASP A 826 -6.95 35.32 1.89
CA ASP A 826 -7.43 36.64 2.31
C ASP A 826 -7.58 36.73 3.83
N GLN A 827 -8.25 35.77 4.45
CA GLN A 827 -8.42 35.72 5.91
C GLN A 827 -7.09 35.57 6.66
N LEU A 828 -6.14 34.80 6.12
CA LEU A 828 -4.82 34.62 6.74
C LEU A 828 -4.03 35.95 6.75
N LEU A 829 -4.12 36.74 5.66
CA LEU A 829 -3.41 38.03 5.57
C LEU A 829 -4.12 39.19 6.27
N GLU A 830 -5.48 39.20 6.33
CA GLU A 830 -6.25 40.20 7.07
C GLU A 830 -5.96 40.16 8.57
N GLN A 831 -5.85 38.95 9.15
CA GLN A 831 -5.49 38.77 10.56
C GLN A 831 -4.07 39.28 10.89
N GLU A 832 -3.15 39.30 9.91
CA GLU A 832 -1.82 39.88 10.06
C GLU A 832 -1.88 41.41 10.23
N VAL A 833 -2.76 42.08 9.45
CA VAL A 833 -2.92 43.55 9.51
C VAL A 833 -3.51 43.96 10.86
N ASP A 834 -4.53 43.24 11.33
CA ASP A 834 -5.19 43.52 12.61
C ASP A 834 -4.25 43.23 13.82
N GLY A 835 -3.47 42.12 13.75
CA GLY A 835 -2.48 41.77 14.78
C GLY A 835 -1.33 42.77 14.87
N ALA A 836 -0.82 43.27 13.73
CA ALA A 836 0.22 44.31 13.68
C ALA A 836 -0.31 45.67 14.20
N ALA A 837 -1.55 46.01 13.89
CA ALA A 837 -2.19 47.24 14.38
C ALA A 837 -2.42 47.20 15.91
N GLN A 838 -2.80 46.04 16.48
CA GLN A 838 -2.91 45.83 17.94
C GLN A 838 -1.57 45.80 18.68
N ALA A 839 -0.49 45.35 18.06
CA ALA A 839 0.83 45.34 18.63
C ALA A 839 1.51 46.73 18.58
N ALA A 840 1.04 47.61 17.70
CA ALA A 840 1.53 48.97 17.53
C ALA A 840 0.73 50.01 18.35
N ALA A 841 -0.44 49.65 18.90
CA ALA A 841 -1.27 50.45 19.80
C ALA A 841 -1.01 50.05 21.27
#